data_7e38d0df7011814b762ae3a4d49e74c8
#
_entry.id   7e38d0df7011814b762ae3a4d49e74c8
#
_cell.length_a   1.000
_cell.length_b   1.000
_cell.length_c   1.000
_cell.angle_alpha   90.00
_cell.angle_beta   90.00
_cell.angle_gamma   90.00
#
_symmetry.space_group_name_H-M   'P 1'
#
loop_
_entity.id
_entity.type
_entity.pdbx_description
1 polymer ?
#
loop_
_entity_poly.entity_id
_entity_poly.type
_entity_poly.pdbx_seq_one_letter_code
_entity_poly.pdbx_strand_id
1 'polypeptide(L)'
;YLITSQRELGETFGDALFYSDNNGNMIHGSELNEYGLNTAYSALGVSNRAYVVRADLDLAELTASATAPGGEPATGAYWVDTSTSNYGVLAWNSAAIGTAGGQSFTAQTPLVITVVTDLVGSAAGNIPKASIGAIGDYAIDANDNMNRLYYKSAGNTAAGVDAGEWVEAGSDAWKNSHATLISAKLPNTNLVAGDTITINGLATTPTAGTTMTDVVTGINARSIDGVTAALVDNQVQIYADSTAKSNGTDADGKILLAVGTGNLLTHLVLTAGTYSSPRAATAPHTNVPEFKADDTLPAPTGSIWIKTTTPNGGAKLSVKQYNSATQLWTSVTTPIYTTAEGSLYGLDAAGGGANLVAGALYAKVNVEELANPIVNYKIFTRAATGATTVTGSIITTQFTGAEVYQFNLQETKVGSNSLSTASGVEFTAAGDASDAETIAAAINAKGMVNVVALVNAQNRIVISHKLGGDIRMTDITLNNPLTQAGFVPASVANLYNGPDTDNDDSADTSEGIVASNWKPLVYTSSGTEPLNLSAQGQLWYSSVVDEVDILVHNGETWVGLNYDPSNASRSGLDTLASPYSGTDADGPIVSATKPDFQSDGTTALVNGDIWISTADVENYPAIYRYNFTLQDWLLLDKADQTTENGVLFAD
;
A
#
# COMPACT_ATOMS: atom_id res chain seq x y z
N TYR A 1 30.68 6.36 8.39
CA TYR A 1 30.77 5.69 9.69
C TYR A 1 32.01 4.81 9.75
N LEU A 2 32.71 4.81 10.87
CA LEU A 2 33.70 3.79 11.18
C LEU A 2 32.96 2.65 11.87
N ILE A 3 32.88 1.51 11.23
CA ILE A 3 32.27 0.29 11.76
C ILE A 3 33.38 -0.71 12.07
N THR A 4 33.33 -1.33 13.24
CA THR A 4 34.40 -2.18 13.75
C THR A 4 34.04 -3.66 13.84
N SER A 5 32.75 -3.98 13.63
CA SER A 5 32.28 -5.36 13.69
C SER A 5 31.03 -5.56 12.81
N GLN A 6 30.79 -6.81 12.42
CA GLN A 6 29.56 -7.20 11.72
C GLN A 6 28.29 -6.87 12.54
N ARG A 7 28.37 -7.04 13.87
CA ARG A 7 27.27 -6.73 14.76
C ARG A 7 26.94 -5.23 14.75
N GLU A 8 27.95 -4.38 14.84
CA GLU A 8 27.80 -2.93 14.79
C GLU A 8 27.24 -2.47 13.43
N LEU A 9 27.64 -3.15 12.34
CA LEU A 9 27.06 -2.89 11.02
C LEU A 9 25.57 -3.20 11.01
N GLY A 10 25.16 -4.37 11.50
CA GLY A 10 23.75 -4.74 11.57
C GLY A 10 22.93 -3.86 12.52
N GLU A 11 23.51 -3.46 13.67
CA GLU A 11 22.85 -2.53 14.60
C GLU A 11 22.69 -1.11 14.00
N THR A 12 23.62 -0.71 13.11
CA THR A 12 23.62 0.64 12.50
C THR A 12 22.80 0.74 11.22
N PHE A 13 22.88 -0.29 10.36
CA PHE A 13 22.30 -0.25 9.01
C PHE A 13 21.23 -1.32 8.76
N GLY A 14 21.01 -2.22 9.73
CA GLY A 14 20.13 -3.39 9.56
C GLY A 14 20.82 -4.54 8.83
N ASP A 15 20.08 -5.62 8.62
CA ASP A 15 20.54 -6.78 7.86
C ASP A 15 20.33 -6.56 6.37
N ALA A 16 21.29 -7.02 5.56
CA ALA A 16 21.18 -6.91 4.10
C ALA A 16 19.97 -7.69 3.57
N LEU A 17 19.17 -7.03 2.76
CA LEU A 17 17.97 -7.59 2.16
C LEU A 17 18.28 -8.21 0.80
N PHE A 18 17.73 -9.41 0.58
CA PHE A 18 17.80 -10.10 -0.70
C PHE A 18 16.42 -10.53 -1.16
N TYR A 19 16.14 -10.31 -2.43
CA TYR A 19 14.93 -10.79 -3.07
C TYR A 19 14.96 -12.31 -3.18
N SER A 20 13.87 -12.95 -2.85
CA SER A 20 13.72 -14.40 -2.97
C SER A 20 12.51 -14.76 -3.84
N ASP A 21 12.60 -15.89 -4.53
CA ASP A 21 11.48 -16.47 -5.26
C ASP A 21 10.42 -17.04 -4.29
N ASN A 22 9.34 -17.56 -4.85
CA ASN A 22 8.23 -18.14 -4.08
C ASN A 22 8.63 -19.39 -3.26
N ASN A 23 9.82 -19.96 -3.51
CA ASN A 23 10.36 -21.10 -2.79
C ASN A 23 11.39 -20.69 -1.72
N GLY A 24 11.61 -19.37 -1.56
CA GLY A 24 12.59 -18.82 -0.64
C GLY A 24 14.03 -18.82 -1.16
N ASN A 25 14.26 -19.13 -2.46
CA ASN A 25 15.60 -19.04 -3.04
C ASN A 25 15.91 -17.59 -3.40
N MET A 26 17.10 -17.13 -3.09
CA MET A 26 17.53 -15.78 -3.44
C MET A 26 17.58 -15.58 -4.95
N ILE A 27 16.99 -14.49 -5.42
CA ILE A 27 17.09 -14.04 -6.81
C ILE A 27 18.34 -13.17 -6.93
N HIS A 28 19.41 -13.77 -7.46
CA HIS A 28 20.64 -13.03 -7.71
C HIS A 28 20.49 -12.06 -8.88
N GLY A 29 21.11 -10.88 -8.78
CA GLY A 29 21.07 -9.85 -9.81
C GLY A 29 19.85 -8.92 -9.76
N SER A 30 18.98 -9.04 -8.77
CA SER A 30 17.94 -8.04 -8.53
C SER A 30 18.58 -6.74 -8.04
N GLU A 31 18.17 -5.62 -8.62
CA GLU A 31 18.61 -4.27 -8.22
C GLU A 31 18.20 -3.93 -6.78
N LEU A 32 17.20 -4.62 -6.26
CA LEU A 32 16.70 -4.46 -4.89
C LEU A 32 17.52 -5.21 -3.84
N ASN A 33 18.52 -6.00 -4.25
CA ASN A 33 19.39 -6.71 -3.35
C ASN A 33 20.47 -5.79 -2.75
N GLU A 34 20.57 -5.75 -1.44
CA GLU A 34 21.56 -4.92 -0.74
C GLU A 34 22.96 -5.59 -0.73
N TYR A 35 23.53 -5.78 -1.93
CA TYR A 35 24.86 -6.36 -2.09
C TYR A 35 25.96 -5.53 -1.41
N GLY A 36 25.80 -4.20 -1.41
CA GLY A 36 26.75 -3.29 -0.76
C GLY A 36 26.86 -3.55 0.75
N LEU A 37 25.72 -3.66 1.43
CA LEU A 37 25.69 -3.96 2.86
C LEU A 37 26.18 -5.37 3.17
N ASN A 38 25.83 -6.36 2.34
CA ASN A 38 26.34 -7.73 2.47
C ASN A 38 27.85 -7.81 2.23
N THR A 39 28.38 -7.02 1.29
CA THR A 39 29.81 -6.94 1.05
C THR A 39 30.54 -6.32 2.24
N ALA A 40 30.00 -5.24 2.81
CA ALA A 40 30.53 -4.63 4.03
C ALA A 40 30.50 -5.61 5.21
N TYR A 41 29.42 -6.36 5.37
CA TYR A 41 29.30 -7.41 6.38
C TYR A 41 30.37 -8.48 6.21
N SER A 42 30.56 -8.98 4.99
CA SER A 42 31.59 -10.00 4.68
C SER A 42 33.00 -9.45 4.90
N ALA A 43 33.28 -8.21 4.51
CA ALA A 43 34.57 -7.56 4.73
C ALA A 43 34.90 -7.41 6.23
N LEU A 44 33.92 -7.11 7.06
CA LEU A 44 34.05 -7.00 8.51
C LEU A 44 34.25 -8.38 9.19
N GLY A 45 33.95 -9.48 8.50
CA GLY A 45 34.26 -10.81 8.97
C GLY A 45 35.75 -11.14 8.94
N VAL A 46 36.53 -10.43 8.13
CA VAL A 46 37.99 -10.62 7.96
C VAL A 46 38.80 -9.36 8.29
N SER A 47 38.14 -8.25 8.54
CA SER A 47 38.70 -6.93 8.90
C SER A 47 38.12 -6.47 10.22
N ASN A 48 38.89 -5.71 10.99
CA ASN A 48 38.40 -5.14 12.24
C ASN A 48 37.87 -3.72 12.13
N ARG A 49 37.77 -3.19 10.92
CA ARG A 49 37.17 -1.87 10.65
C ARG A 49 36.86 -1.68 9.17
N ALA A 50 35.76 -1.02 8.89
CA ALA A 50 35.40 -0.50 7.59
C ALA A 50 34.83 0.91 7.73
N TYR A 51 35.13 1.79 6.76
CA TYR A 51 34.43 3.04 6.63
C TYR A 51 33.22 2.81 5.73
N VAL A 52 32.03 2.82 6.32
CA VAL A 52 30.77 2.75 5.59
C VAL A 52 30.27 4.19 5.46
N VAL A 53 30.23 4.66 4.22
CA VAL A 53 29.69 5.99 3.91
C VAL A 53 28.29 5.76 3.34
N ARG A 54 27.31 6.28 4.05
CA ARG A 54 25.96 6.45 3.52
C ARG A 54 25.89 7.87 2.98
N ALA A 55 25.31 8.04 1.79
CA ALA A 55 25.00 9.38 1.30
C ALA A 55 24.14 10.09 2.36
N ASP A 56 24.64 11.18 2.88
CA ASP A 56 23.99 11.89 3.97
C ASP A 56 22.84 12.71 3.40
N LEU A 57 21.73 12.73 4.09
CA LEU A 57 20.47 13.29 3.62
C LEU A 57 19.89 14.22 4.67
N ASP A 58 19.37 15.33 4.23
CA ASP A 58 18.82 16.41 5.06
C ASP A 58 17.37 16.10 5.48
N LEU A 59 16.87 16.56 6.64
CA LEU A 59 15.96 15.80 7.46
C LEU A 59 14.83 16.61 8.11
N ALA A 60 13.56 16.28 7.88
CA ALA A 60 12.41 16.73 8.68
C ALA A 60 11.29 15.69 8.64
N GLU A 61 10.55 15.49 9.70
CA GLU A 61 9.33 14.68 9.91
C GLU A 61 9.20 13.34 9.14
N LEU A 62 8.33 12.44 9.60
CA LEU A 62 8.07 11.19 8.87
C LEU A 62 7.44 11.53 7.53
N THR A 63 8.20 11.33 6.47
CA THR A 63 7.74 11.44 5.09
C THR A 63 7.84 10.09 4.42
N ALA A 64 6.87 9.77 3.56
CA ALA A 64 6.99 8.67 2.65
C ALA A 64 7.62 9.21 1.36
N SER A 65 8.88 8.88 1.10
CA SER A 65 9.60 9.31 -0.10
C SER A 65 10.73 8.36 -0.42
N ALA A 66 11.17 8.32 -1.68
CA ALA A 66 12.33 7.55 -2.09
C ALA A 66 13.65 8.15 -1.59
N THR A 67 13.63 9.43 -1.21
CA THR A 67 14.78 10.15 -0.66
C THR A 67 14.52 10.58 0.76
N ALA A 68 15.54 10.54 1.61
CA ALA A 68 15.40 10.99 2.98
C ALA A 68 15.05 12.49 3.03
N PRO A 69 14.09 12.84 3.91
CA PRO A 69 13.67 14.24 4.05
C PRO A 69 14.81 15.16 4.48
N GLY A 70 14.79 16.40 3.95
CA GLY A 70 15.78 17.42 4.25
C GLY A 70 15.50 18.24 5.52
N GLY A 71 16.51 18.84 6.14
CA GLY A 71 16.43 19.66 7.36
C GLY A 71 16.93 18.95 8.62
N GLU A 72 16.81 19.59 9.77
CA GLU A 72 17.06 18.97 11.08
C GLU A 72 15.74 18.57 11.71
N PRO A 73 15.29 17.30 11.60
CA PRO A 73 14.05 16.87 12.22
C PRO A 73 14.19 16.75 13.74
N ALA A 74 13.05 16.76 14.41
CA ALA A 74 13.03 16.50 15.85
C ALA A 74 13.47 15.06 16.15
N THR A 75 14.14 14.86 17.30
CA THR A 75 14.46 13.51 17.76
C THR A 75 13.19 12.66 17.85
N GLY A 76 13.20 11.49 17.24
CA GLY A 76 12.05 10.60 17.20
C GLY A 76 11.15 10.77 15.97
N ALA A 77 11.46 11.72 15.06
CA ALA A 77 10.77 11.77 13.76
C ALA A 77 11.01 10.48 12.95
N TYR A 78 10.01 10.07 12.19
CA TYR A 78 10.07 8.86 11.36
C TYR A 78 10.02 9.22 9.88
N TRP A 79 10.65 8.40 9.08
CA TRP A 79 10.58 8.44 7.63
C TRP A 79 10.28 7.06 7.06
N VAL A 80 9.29 6.95 6.17
CA VAL A 80 9.01 5.73 5.39
C VAL A 80 9.80 5.81 4.09
N ASP A 81 10.82 4.98 3.97
CA ASP A 81 11.62 4.84 2.76
C ASP A 81 10.84 4.02 1.74
N THR A 82 10.26 4.69 0.75
CA THR A 82 9.44 4.05 -0.28
C THR A 82 10.27 3.35 -1.34
N SER A 83 11.56 3.69 -1.49
CA SER A 83 12.47 3.07 -2.45
C SER A 83 12.83 1.63 -2.08
N THR A 84 12.85 1.32 -0.78
CA THR A 84 13.22 0.00 -0.26
C THR A 84 12.10 -0.73 0.45
N SER A 85 10.92 -0.14 0.54
CA SER A 85 9.74 -0.78 1.11
C SER A 85 9.26 -1.92 0.21
N ASN A 86 9.05 -3.09 0.80
CA ASN A 86 8.50 -4.26 0.13
C ASN A 86 7.08 -4.52 0.63
N TYR A 87 6.11 -4.16 -0.18
CA TYR A 87 4.69 -4.31 0.14
C TYR A 87 4.19 -5.76 0.00
N GLY A 88 4.99 -6.64 -0.59
CA GLY A 88 4.66 -8.07 -0.72
C GLY A 88 3.47 -8.35 -1.66
N VAL A 89 3.19 -7.49 -2.62
CA VAL A 89 2.08 -7.66 -3.57
C VAL A 89 2.50 -8.59 -4.70
N LEU A 90 1.73 -9.66 -4.90
CA LEU A 90 1.94 -10.62 -6.00
C LEU A 90 0.62 -10.80 -6.77
N ALA A 91 0.64 -10.64 -8.09
CA ALA A 91 -0.52 -10.82 -8.95
C ALA A 91 -0.47 -12.17 -9.68
N TRP A 92 -1.61 -12.86 -9.74
CA TRP A 92 -1.72 -14.12 -10.46
C TRP A 92 -1.86 -13.88 -11.97
N ASN A 93 -1.11 -14.64 -12.73
CA ASN A 93 -1.22 -14.68 -14.18
C ASN A 93 -1.74 -16.04 -14.61
N SER A 94 -2.96 -16.09 -15.15
CA SER A 94 -3.59 -17.31 -15.62
C SER A 94 -3.20 -17.71 -17.05
N ALA A 95 -2.24 -17.04 -17.69
CA ALA A 95 -1.76 -17.41 -19.00
C ALA A 95 -1.27 -18.88 -19.03
N ALA A 96 -1.30 -19.50 -20.21
CA ALA A 96 -0.98 -20.91 -20.36
C ALA A 96 0.42 -21.26 -19.81
N ILE A 97 0.55 -22.47 -19.25
CA ILE A 97 1.83 -23.05 -18.83
C ILE A 97 2.82 -22.99 -20.01
N GLY A 98 4.01 -22.47 -19.76
CA GLY A 98 5.04 -22.27 -20.81
C GLY A 98 5.12 -20.83 -21.33
N THR A 99 4.16 -19.97 -21.00
CA THR A 99 4.28 -18.52 -21.14
C THR A 99 5.06 -17.98 -19.95
N ALA A 100 5.98 -17.02 -20.16
CA ALA A 100 6.73 -16.42 -19.06
C ALA A 100 5.78 -15.87 -18.00
N GLY A 101 5.92 -16.34 -16.76
CA GLY A 101 5.04 -15.99 -15.65
C GLY A 101 3.63 -16.59 -15.69
N GLY A 102 3.33 -17.48 -16.63
CA GLY A 102 2.02 -18.13 -16.74
C GLY A 102 1.74 -19.09 -15.58
N GLN A 103 0.51 -19.10 -15.08
CA GLN A 103 0.03 -19.88 -13.93
C GLN A 103 0.92 -19.77 -12.68
N SER A 104 1.30 -18.53 -12.37
CA SER A 104 2.09 -18.21 -11.20
C SER A 104 1.74 -16.85 -10.65
N PHE A 105 2.03 -16.64 -9.37
CA PHE A 105 2.04 -15.30 -8.79
C PHE A 105 3.35 -14.60 -9.13
N THR A 106 3.26 -13.43 -9.72
CA THR A 106 4.40 -12.57 -10.06
C THR A 106 4.43 -11.37 -9.12
N ALA A 107 5.61 -11.07 -8.59
CA ALA A 107 5.81 -9.89 -7.74
C ALA A 107 5.48 -8.63 -8.52
N GLN A 108 4.75 -7.73 -7.87
CA GLN A 108 4.41 -6.42 -8.39
C GLN A 108 5.20 -5.36 -7.62
N THR A 109 5.69 -4.36 -8.33
CA THR A 109 6.31 -3.18 -7.71
C THR A 109 5.33 -2.02 -7.85
N PRO A 110 4.54 -1.72 -6.82
CA PRO A 110 3.59 -0.62 -6.89
C PRO A 110 4.30 0.73 -7.04
N LEU A 111 3.70 1.63 -7.82
CA LEU A 111 4.06 3.04 -7.80
C LEU A 111 3.69 3.63 -6.44
N VAL A 112 4.60 4.36 -5.81
CA VAL A 112 4.33 4.93 -4.49
C VAL A 112 4.04 6.42 -4.63
N ILE A 113 2.81 6.81 -4.32
CA ILE A 113 2.34 8.20 -4.37
C ILE A 113 2.60 8.84 -3.01
N THR A 114 3.47 9.84 -2.98
CA THR A 114 3.90 10.52 -1.75
C THR A 114 3.40 11.96 -1.64
N VAL A 115 2.91 12.53 -2.73
CA VAL A 115 2.46 13.92 -2.79
C VAL A 115 0.96 14.02 -3.10
N VAL A 116 0.27 14.85 -2.32
CA VAL A 116 -1.18 15.07 -2.46
C VAL A 116 -1.57 15.64 -3.84
N THR A 117 -0.65 16.33 -4.52
CA THR A 117 -0.89 16.87 -5.86
C THR A 117 -1.04 15.78 -6.92
N ASP A 118 -0.58 14.56 -6.66
CA ASP A 118 -0.72 13.42 -7.57
C ASP A 118 -2.00 12.62 -7.33
N LEU A 119 -2.81 13.09 -6.42
CA LEU A 119 -4.11 12.53 -6.08
C LEU A 119 -5.24 13.44 -6.57
N VAL A 120 -6.37 12.83 -6.90
CA VAL A 120 -7.62 13.52 -7.17
C VAL A 120 -8.54 13.26 -5.98
N GLY A 121 -8.91 14.32 -5.27
CA GLY A 121 -9.86 14.23 -4.16
C GLY A 121 -11.24 13.79 -4.67
N SER A 122 -11.81 12.76 -4.08
CA SER A 122 -13.17 12.32 -4.32
C SER A 122 -13.92 12.17 -3.00
N ALA A 123 -15.24 12.04 -3.06
CA ALA A 123 -16.07 11.75 -1.88
C ALA A 123 -15.71 10.37 -1.26
N ALA A 124 -15.08 9.48 -2.02
CA ALA A 124 -14.63 8.16 -1.60
C ALA A 124 -13.15 8.11 -1.15
N GLY A 125 -12.44 9.24 -1.16
CA GLY A 125 -11.02 9.32 -0.78
C GLY A 125 -10.14 9.86 -1.90
N ASN A 126 -8.84 9.88 -1.67
CA ASN A 126 -7.85 10.31 -2.65
C ASN A 126 -7.54 9.15 -3.60
N ILE A 127 -7.62 9.38 -4.89
CA ILE A 127 -7.35 8.39 -5.94
C ILE A 127 -6.16 8.91 -6.77
N PRO A 128 -5.19 8.07 -7.19
CA PRO A 128 -4.12 8.50 -8.06
C PRO A 128 -4.66 9.13 -9.35
N LYS A 129 -3.99 10.17 -9.86
CA LYS A 129 -4.38 10.81 -11.12
C LYS A 129 -4.29 9.82 -12.28
N ALA A 130 -5.23 9.92 -13.23
CA ALA A 130 -5.24 9.07 -14.41
C ALA A 130 -3.99 9.23 -15.31
N SER A 131 -3.28 10.34 -15.20
CA SER A 131 -2.01 10.58 -15.94
C SER A 131 -0.84 9.77 -15.40
N ILE A 132 -0.91 9.26 -14.16
CA ILE A 132 0.16 8.51 -13.51
C ILE A 132 0.07 7.03 -13.89
N GLY A 133 1.20 6.39 -14.16
CA GLY A 133 1.34 4.96 -14.44
C GLY A 133 0.70 4.50 -15.76
N ALA A 134 0.89 3.25 -16.09
CA ALA A 134 0.32 2.56 -17.24
C ALA A 134 -0.84 1.63 -16.83
N ILE A 135 -1.72 1.28 -17.77
CA ILE A 135 -2.74 0.26 -17.54
C ILE A 135 -2.06 -1.05 -17.12
N GLY A 136 -2.54 -1.63 -16.02
CA GLY A 136 -1.96 -2.83 -15.41
C GLY A 136 -1.04 -2.56 -14.24
N ASP A 137 -0.64 -1.31 -14.01
CA ASP A 137 0.20 -0.95 -12.86
C ASP A 137 -0.61 -0.99 -11.56
N TYR A 138 0.11 -1.25 -10.47
CA TYR A 138 -0.36 -1.04 -9.10
C TYR A 138 0.22 0.25 -8.53
N ALA A 139 -0.52 0.91 -7.66
CA ALA A 139 -0.05 2.09 -6.94
C ALA A 139 -0.44 2.02 -5.46
N ILE A 140 0.39 2.60 -4.59
CA ILE A 140 0.09 2.77 -3.17
C ILE A 140 0.07 4.27 -2.87
N ASP A 141 -1.03 4.76 -2.30
CA ASP A 141 -1.09 6.10 -1.74
C ASP A 141 -0.43 6.11 -0.37
N ALA A 142 0.83 6.53 -0.33
CA ALA A 142 1.61 6.70 0.89
C ALA A 142 1.53 8.13 1.46
N ASN A 143 0.66 8.97 0.92
CA ASN A 143 0.47 10.34 1.39
C ASN A 143 -0.20 10.40 2.78
N ASP A 144 -0.93 9.36 3.16
CA ASP A 144 -1.48 9.19 4.50
C ASP A 144 -1.18 7.80 5.05
N ASN A 145 -1.46 7.57 6.34
CA ASN A 145 -1.20 6.28 6.99
C ASN A 145 -2.21 5.19 6.60
N MET A 146 -3.04 5.40 5.59
CA MET A 146 -3.91 4.36 5.04
C MET A 146 -3.19 3.48 4.02
N ASN A 147 -2.23 4.04 3.27
CA ASN A 147 -1.45 3.33 2.24
C ASN A 147 -2.32 2.40 1.38
N ARG A 148 -3.37 2.93 0.77
CA ARG A 148 -4.33 2.18 -0.04
C ARG A 148 -3.67 1.66 -1.31
N LEU A 149 -3.98 0.41 -1.67
CA LEU A 149 -3.48 -0.21 -2.90
C LEU A 149 -4.50 -0.01 -4.03
N TYR A 150 -4.04 0.51 -5.15
CA TYR A 150 -4.81 0.76 -6.37
C TYR A 150 -4.28 -0.05 -7.54
N TYR A 151 -5.16 -0.32 -8.50
CA TYR A 151 -4.85 -0.94 -9.79
C TYR A 151 -5.35 -0.06 -10.93
N LYS A 152 -4.56 0.12 -11.98
CA LYS A 152 -4.94 0.92 -13.14
C LYS A 152 -5.66 0.08 -14.18
N SER A 153 -6.97 0.29 -14.30
CA SER A 153 -7.87 -0.55 -15.09
C SER A 153 -7.68 -0.40 -16.60
N ALA A 154 -7.82 -1.51 -17.32
CA ALA A 154 -7.99 -1.51 -18.77
C ALA A 154 -9.40 -1.08 -19.21
N GLY A 155 -10.34 -0.98 -18.27
CA GLY A 155 -11.71 -0.57 -18.47
C GLY A 155 -12.66 -1.74 -18.72
N ASN A 156 -13.89 -1.58 -18.22
CA ASN A 156 -15.06 -2.41 -18.49
C ASN A 156 -16.28 -1.50 -18.46
N THR A 157 -16.60 -0.89 -19.59
CA THR A 157 -17.70 0.09 -19.69
C THR A 157 -19.07 -0.49 -19.37
N ALA A 158 -19.26 -1.82 -19.54
CA ALA A 158 -20.51 -2.50 -19.17
C ALA A 158 -20.71 -2.53 -17.65
N ALA A 159 -19.64 -2.48 -16.87
CA ALA A 159 -19.64 -2.39 -15.41
C ALA A 159 -19.41 -0.97 -14.90
N GLY A 160 -19.29 0.05 -15.78
CA GLY A 160 -19.05 1.43 -15.40
C GLY A 160 -17.62 1.74 -14.98
N VAL A 161 -16.65 0.93 -15.40
CA VAL A 161 -15.22 1.16 -15.14
C VAL A 161 -14.55 1.70 -16.40
N ASP A 162 -13.93 2.87 -16.32
CA ASP A 162 -13.26 3.50 -17.45
C ASP A 162 -11.82 2.98 -17.64
N ALA A 163 -11.35 3.00 -18.89
CA ALA A 163 -9.97 2.65 -19.19
C ALA A 163 -9.01 3.74 -18.68
N GLY A 164 -7.96 3.33 -17.98
CA GLY A 164 -7.00 4.23 -17.35
C GLY A 164 -7.46 4.79 -16.00
N GLU A 165 -8.62 4.39 -15.50
CA GLU A 165 -9.07 4.70 -14.15
C GLU A 165 -8.30 3.87 -13.12
N TRP A 166 -7.97 4.50 -11.98
CA TRP A 166 -7.43 3.82 -10.82
C TRP A 166 -8.58 3.31 -9.94
N VAL A 167 -8.59 2.02 -9.68
CA VAL A 167 -9.59 1.34 -8.84
C VAL A 167 -8.92 0.74 -7.62
N GLU A 168 -9.56 0.81 -6.46
CA GLU A 168 -9.03 0.17 -5.25
C GLU A 168 -8.93 -1.34 -5.42
N ALA A 169 -7.76 -1.91 -5.08
CA ALA A 169 -7.55 -3.35 -5.16
C ALA A 169 -8.47 -4.08 -4.18
N GLY A 170 -9.18 -5.08 -4.69
CA GLY A 170 -10.18 -5.84 -3.96
C GLY A 170 -11.62 -5.36 -4.17
N SER A 171 -11.86 -4.10 -4.57
CA SER A 171 -13.19 -3.55 -4.84
C SER A 171 -13.90 -4.24 -6.01
N ASP A 172 -15.20 -4.02 -6.15
CA ASP A 172 -15.95 -4.53 -7.31
C ASP A 172 -15.49 -3.92 -8.63
N ALA A 173 -15.07 -2.64 -8.63
CA ALA A 173 -14.45 -2.02 -9.79
C ALA A 173 -13.15 -2.73 -10.19
N TRP A 174 -12.34 -3.13 -9.22
CA TRP A 174 -11.13 -3.92 -9.46
C TRP A 174 -11.46 -5.32 -9.99
N LYS A 175 -12.47 -6.03 -9.42
CA LYS A 175 -12.93 -7.31 -9.94
C LYS A 175 -13.44 -7.19 -11.37
N ASN A 176 -14.20 -6.14 -11.67
CA ASN A 176 -14.66 -5.80 -13.00
C ASN A 176 -13.56 -5.31 -13.96
N SER A 177 -12.34 -5.11 -13.48
CA SER A 177 -11.16 -4.83 -14.31
C SER A 177 -10.42 -6.10 -14.76
N HIS A 178 -10.77 -7.27 -14.22
CA HIS A 178 -10.11 -8.54 -14.51
C HIS A 178 -11.14 -9.59 -14.94
N ALA A 179 -11.02 -10.04 -16.18
CA ALA A 179 -11.94 -11.02 -16.71
C ALA A 179 -11.88 -12.35 -15.93
N THR A 180 -13.03 -12.80 -15.44
CA THR A 180 -13.20 -14.12 -14.82
C THR A 180 -13.09 -15.23 -15.86
N LEU A 181 -13.55 -14.97 -17.08
CA LEU A 181 -13.50 -15.89 -18.22
C LEU A 181 -13.08 -15.15 -19.47
N ILE A 182 -12.24 -15.77 -20.28
CA ILE A 182 -11.76 -15.24 -21.57
C ILE A 182 -11.96 -16.29 -22.65
N SER A 183 -12.69 -15.96 -23.71
CA SER A 183 -12.89 -16.83 -24.87
C SER A 183 -11.63 -16.94 -25.73
N ALA A 184 -11.63 -17.84 -26.69
CA ALA A 184 -10.61 -17.86 -27.75
C ALA A 184 -10.67 -16.56 -28.58
N LYS A 185 -9.52 -16.20 -29.18
CA LYS A 185 -9.44 -15.11 -30.17
C LYS A 185 -10.11 -15.48 -31.48
N LEU A 186 -10.67 -14.49 -32.17
CA LEU A 186 -11.11 -14.63 -33.56
C LEU A 186 -9.94 -14.98 -34.50
N PRO A 187 -10.24 -15.65 -35.62
CA PRO A 187 -11.59 -15.84 -36.15
C PRO A 187 -12.24 -17.14 -35.67
N ASN A 188 -13.27 -17.05 -34.85
CA ASN A 188 -14.20 -18.18 -34.69
C ASN A 188 -15.39 -17.95 -35.66
N THR A 189 -15.30 -18.55 -36.83
CA THR A 189 -16.25 -18.36 -37.94
C THR A 189 -17.55 -19.17 -37.78
N ASN A 190 -17.67 -19.88 -36.64
CA ASN A 190 -18.78 -20.84 -36.45
C ASN A 190 -19.87 -20.33 -35.49
N LEU A 191 -19.83 -19.04 -35.12
CA LEU A 191 -20.91 -18.47 -34.30
C LEU A 191 -22.24 -18.48 -35.07
N VAL A 192 -23.30 -18.89 -34.42
CA VAL A 192 -24.64 -19.04 -35.00
C VAL A 192 -25.61 -18.12 -34.28
N ALA A 193 -26.40 -17.36 -35.04
CA ALA A 193 -27.48 -16.57 -34.46
C ALA A 193 -28.52 -17.44 -33.77
N GLY A 194 -28.94 -17.04 -32.59
CA GLY A 194 -29.88 -17.80 -31.76
C GLY A 194 -29.26 -18.71 -30.72
N ASP A 195 -27.92 -18.92 -30.77
CA ASP A 195 -27.21 -19.71 -29.76
C ASP A 195 -27.13 -18.94 -28.42
N THR A 196 -27.13 -19.72 -27.32
CA THR A 196 -27.01 -19.18 -25.95
C THR A 196 -25.99 -19.96 -25.12
N ILE A 197 -25.53 -19.35 -24.05
CA ILE A 197 -24.89 -20.03 -22.92
C ILE A 197 -25.72 -19.78 -21.66
N THR A 198 -25.54 -20.60 -20.66
CA THR A 198 -26.20 -20.42 -19.36
C THR A 198 -25.16 -19.89 -18.36
N ILE A 199 -25.46 -18.77 -17.71
CA ILE A 199 -24.64 -18.15 -16.67
C ILE A 199 -25.51 -18.04 -15.43
N ASN A 200 -25.03 -18.60 -14.31
CA ASN A 200 -25.71 -18.56 -13.01
C ASN A 200 -27.17 -19.02 -13.10
N GLY A 201 -27.40 -20.13 -13.85
CA GLY A 201 -28.71 -20.68 -14.06
C GLY A 201 -29.63 -19.94 -15.06
N LEU A 202 -29.18 -18.80 -15.59
CA LEU A 202 -29.92 -17.98 -16.52
C LEU A 202 -29.36 -18.12 -17.94
N ALA A 203 -30.18 -18.52 -18.90
CA ALA A 203 -29.77 -18.49 -20.29
C ALA A 203 -29.56 -17.04 -20.76
N THR A 204 -28.47 -16.78 -21.45
CA THR A 204 -28.22 -15.46 -22.06
C THR A 204 -29.29 -15.16 -23.11
N THR A 205 -29.47 -13.90 -23.44
CA THR A 205 -30.32 -13.52 -24.58
C THR A 205 -29.70 -14.13 -25.84
N PRO A 206 -30.51 -14.81 -26.70
CA PRO A 206 -29.99 -15.37 -27.92
C PRO A 206 -29.23 -14.37 -28.76
N THR A 207 -28.09 -14.77 -29.32
CA THR A 207 -27.27 -13.89 -30.14
C THR A 207 -28.07 -13.39 -31.35
N ALA A 208 -28.05 -12.08 -31.57
CA ALA A 208 -28.77 -11.46 -32.69
C ALA A 208 -28.10 -11.72 -34.05
N GLY A 209 -26.79 -12.01 -34.03
CA GLY A 209 -25.97 -12.24 -35.21
C GLY A 209 -24.88 -13.28 -34.98
N THR A 210 -23.82 -13.19 -35.74
CA THR A 210 -22.73 -14.17 -35.76
C THR A 210 -21.37 -13.56 -35.37
N THR A 211 -21.37 -12.44 -34.66
CA THR A 211 -20.15 -11.75 -34.22
C THR A 211 -19.95 -11.91 -32.72
N MET A 212 -18.69 -11.73 -32.26
CA MET A 212 -18.38 -11.70 -30.82
C MET A 212 -19.09 -10.55 -30.10
N THR A 213 -19.34 -9.44 -30.80
CA THR A 213 -20.14 -8.31 -30.27
C THR A 213 -21.57 -8.74 -29.99
N ASP A 214 -22.18 -9.59 -30.84
CA ASP A 214 -23.53 -10.11 -30.62
C ASP A 214 -23.59 -10.99 -29.36
N VAL A 215 -22.53 -11.75 -29.10
CA VAL A 215 -22.42 -12.57 -27.88
C VAL A 215 -22.35 -11.68 -26.63
N VAL A 216 -21.48 -10.68 -26.63
CA VAL A 216 -21.36 -9.69 -25.53
C VAL A 216 -22.70 -9.00 -25.30
N THR A 217 -23.36 -8.56 -26.36
CA THR A 217 -24.68 -7.94 -26.28
C THR A 217 -25.70 -8.90 -25.67
N GLY A 218 -25.70 -10.16 -26.07
CA GLY A 218 -26.60 -11.18 -25.54
C GLY A 218 -26.39 -11.51 -24.06
N ILE A 219 -25.14 -11.46 -23.59
CA ILE A 219 -24.81 -11.64 -22.16
C ILE A 219 -25.33 -10.43 -21.37
N ASN A 220 -24.94 -9.22 -21.76
CA ASN A 220 -25.28 -8.00 -21.03
C ASN A 220 -26.80 -7.70 -21.03
N ALA A 221 -27.49 -8.01 -22.13
CA ALA A 221 -28.94 -7.84 -22.23
C ALA A 221 -29.72 -8.71 -21.24
N ARG A 222 -29.13 -9.79 -20.73
CA ARG A 222 -29.77 -10.66 -19.73
C ARG A 222 -29.80 -10.04 -18.34
N SER A 223 -28.94 -9.03 -18.07
CA SER A 223 -28.83 -8.35 -16.78
C SER A 223 -28.69 -9.35 -15.61
N ILE A 224 -27.67 -10.19 -15.69
CA ILE A 224 -27.35 -11.17 -14.64
C ILE A 224 -26.65 -10.45 -13.50
N ASP A 225 -27.14 -10.63 -12.28
CA ASP A 225 -26.58 -9.96 -11.09
C ASP A 225 -25.06 -10.17 -11.02
N GLY A 226 -24.31 -9.08 -10.91
CA GLY A 226 -22.85 -9.09 -10.76
C GLY A 226 -22.06 -9.64 -11.95
N VAL A 227 -22.69 -9.83 -13.12
CA VAL A 227 -22.01 -10.36 -14.31
C VAL A 227 -22.13 -9.39 -15.47
N THR A 228 -20.98 -9.05 -16.05
CA THR A 228 -20.89 -8.22 -17.26
C THR A 228 -19.97 -8.88 -18.28
N ALA A 229 -20.05 -8.45 -19.53
CA ALA A 229 -19.17 -8.91 -20.60
C ALA A 229 -18.67 -7.73 -21.44
N ALA A 230 -17.44 -7.85 -21.95
CA ALA A 230 -16.85 -6.91 -22.90
C ALA A 230 -16.13 -7.65 -24.02
N LEU A 231 -15.95 -6.95 -25.14
CA LEU A 231 -15.12 -7.43 -26.24
C LEU A 231 -13.76 -6.75 -26.16
N VAL A 232 -12.72 -7.51 -25.83
CA VAL A 232 -11.34 -7.01 -25.71
C VAL A 232 -10.44 -7.88 -26.60
N ASP A 233 -9.63 -7.28 -27.45
CA ASP A 233 -8.71 -8.00 -28.36
C ASP A 233 -9.38 -9.11 -29.20
N ASN A 234 -10.61 -8.90 -29.64
CA ASN A 234 -11.44 -9.89 -30.31
C ASN A 234 -11.75 -11.16 -29.49
N GLN A 235 -11.76 -11.05 -28.17
CA GLN A 235 -12.18 -12.08 -27.24
C GLN A 235 -13.37 -11.60 -26.42
N VAL A 236 -14.35 -12.48 -26.19
CA VAL A 236 -15.40 -12.23 -25.22
C VAL A 236 -14.79 -12.43 -23.83
N GLN A 237 -14.75 -11.37 -23.06
CA GLN A 237 -14.33 -11.39 -21.66
C GLN A 237 -15.58 -11.25 -20.78
N ILE A 238 -15.73 -12.15 -19.82
CA ILE A 238 -16.86 -12.17 -18.88
C ILE A 238 -16.30 -11.90 -17.50
N TYR A 239 -16.90 -10.96 -16.80
CA TYR A 239 -16.48 -10.47 -15.50
C TYR A 239 -17.51 -10.81 -14.44
N ALA A 240 -17.06 -11.07 -13.22
CA ALA A 240 -17.90 -11.20 -12.05
C ALA A 240 -17.41 -10.30 -10.93
N ASP A 241 -18.32 -9.58 -10.29
CA ASP A 241 -18.07 -8.86 -9.05
C ASP A 241 -18.58 -9.63 -7.81
N SER A 242 -18.55 -9.01 -6.63
CA SER A 242 -18.96 -9.65 -5.38
C SER A 242 -20.45 -10.00 -5.33
N THR A 243 -21.27 -9.36 -6.15
CA THR A 243 -22.72 -9.55 -6.16
C THR A 243 -23.17 -10.72 -7.06
N ALA A 244 -22.26 -11.32 -7.83
CA ALA A 244 -22.55 -12.48 -8.67
C ALA A 244 -23.01 -13.67 -7.81
N LYS A 245 -24.01 -14.43 -8.31
CA LYS A 245 -24.71 -15.49 -7.58
C LYS A 245 -24.69 -16.79 -8.35
N SER A 246 -23.65 -17.61 -8.19
CA SER A 246 -23.54 -18.85 -8.95
C SER A 246 -24.67 -19.85 -8.68
N ASN A 247 -25.26 -19.85 -7.48
CA ASN A 247 -26.39 -20.64 -7.07
C ASN A 247 -27.76 -19.99 -7.33
N GLY A 248 -27.76 -18.73 -7.85
CA GLY A 248 -28.96 -17.95 -8.12
C GLY A 248 -29.59 -17.27 -6.90
N THR A 249 -29.07 -17.44 -5.69
CA THR A 249 -29.60 -16.87 -4.44
C THR A 249 -28.62 -16.02 -3.68
N ASP A 250 -27.47 -16.57 -3.38
CA ASP A 250 -26.49 -15.93 -2.50
C ASP A 250 -25.34 -15.34 -3.30
N ALA A 251 -24.95 -14.13 -2.97
CA ALA A 251 -23.79 -13.47 -3.56
C ALA A 251 -22.50 -14.20 -3.12
N ASP A 252 -21.82 -14.82 -4.08
CA ASP A 252 -20.61 -15.61 -3.86
C ASP A 252 -19.44 -15.20 -4.78
N GLY A 253 -19.64 -14.17 -5.62
CA GLY A 253 -18.64 -13.67 -6.55
C GLY A 253 -18.19 -14.69 -7.60
N LYS A 254 -19.07 -15.62 -7.98
CA LYS A 254 -18.74 -16.71 -8.90
C LYS A 254 -19.65 -16.73 -10.14
N ILE A 255 -19.11 -17.29 -11.21
CA ILE A 255 -19.84 -17.62 -12.44
C ILE A 255 -19.97 -19.13 -12.51
N LEU A 256 -21.20 -19.62 -12.50
CA LEU A 256 -21.52 -21.00 -12.95
C LEU A 256 -21.83 -20.96 -14.45
N LEU A 257 -20.88 -21.37 -15.27
CA LEU A 257 -21.02 -21.44 -16.72
C LEU A 257 -21.52 -22.82 -17.14
N ALA A 258 -22.57 -22.86 -17.91
CA ALA A 258 -23.14 -24.11 -18.43
C ALA A 258 -23.56 -23.97 -19.90
N VAL A 259 -23.80 -25.10 -20.53
CA VAL A 259 -24.29 -25.17 -21.91
C VAL A 259 -25.69 -24.57 -21.99
N GLY A 260 -25.92 -23.74 -23.00
CA GLY A 260 -27.25 -23.23 -23.38
C GLY A 260 -27.79 -23.93 -24.61
N THR A 261 -28.48 -23.18 -25.46
CA THR A 261 -28.96 -23.69 -26.75
C THR A 261 -27.86 -23.57 -27.80
N GLY A 262 -27.75 -24.57 -28.68
CA GLY A 262 -26.72 -24.59 -29.73
C GLY A 262 -25.32 -24.93 -29.22
N ASN A 263 -24.28 -24.43 -29.90
CA ASN A 263 -22.89 -24.78 -29.64
C ASN A 263 -22.04 -23.57 -29.21
N LEU A 264 -22.65 -22.50 -28.69
CA LEU A 264 -21.95 -21.25 -28.40
C LEU A 264 -20.74 -21.44 -27.44
N LEU A 265 -20.92 -22.27 -26.41
CA LEU A 265 -19.85 -22.53 -25.44
C LEU A 265 -18.61 -23.16 -26.13
N THR A 266 -18.86 -24.14 -27.04
CA THR A 266 -17.80 -24.79 -27.82
C THR A 266 -17.13 -23.81 -28.80
N HIS A 267 -17.92 -22.95 -29.45
CA HIS A 267 -17.40 -21.96 -30.40
C HIS A 267 -16.54 -20.88 -29.70
N LEU A 268 -16.87 -20.54 -28.48
CA LEU A 268 -16.06 -19.64 -27.66
C LEU A 268 -14.82 -20.32 -27.05
N VAL A 269 -14.72 -21.64 -27.18
CA VAL A 269 -13.68 -22.47 -26.53
C VAL A 269 -13.68 -22.26 -25.01
N LEU A 270 -14.88 -22.17 -24.44
CA LEU A 270 -15.05 -22.08 -22.99
C LEU A 270 -15.52 -23.47 -22.46
N THR A 271 -15.12 -23.76 -21.23
CA THR A 271 -15.51 -25.01 -20.55
C THR A 271 -16.61 -24.71 -19.54
N ALA A 272 -17.61 -25.59 -19.44
CA ALA A 272 -18.61 -25.51 -18.38
C ALA A 272 -17.94 -25.75 -17.02
N GLY A 273 -18.32 -24.98 -16.01
CA GLY A 273 -17.72 -25.06 -14.68
C GLY A 273 -18.02 -23.83 -13.83
N THR A 274 -17.52 -23.83 -12.61
CA THR A 274 -17.63 -22.69 -11.68
C THR A 274 -16.33 -21.92 -11.70
N TYR A 275 -16.42 -20.61 -11.88
CA TYR A 275 -15.30 -19.69 -12.00
C TYR A 275 -15.45 -18.58 -10.97
N SER A 276 -14.40 -18.33 -10.20
CA SER A 276 -14.40 -17.26 -9.20
C SER A 276 -13.88 -15.95 -9.77
N SER A 277 -14.44 -14.83 -9.30
CA SER A 277 -13.85 -13.50 -9.54
C SER A 277 -12.46 -13.38 -8.88
N PRO A 278 -11.64 -12.42 -9.32
CA PRO A 278 -10.35 -12.14 -8.68
C PRO A 278 -10.49 -11.92 -7.18
N ARG A 279 -9.48 -12.33 -6.43
CA ARG A 279 -9.43 -12.21 -4.97
C ARG A 279 -8.16 -11.55 -4.50
N ALA A 280 -8.30 -10.72 -3.48
CA ALA A 280 -7.18 -10.28 -2.67
C ALA A 280 -7.09 -11.20 -1.45
N ALA A 281 -5.92 -11.77 -1.21
CA ALA A 281 -5.70 -12.65 -0.06
C ALA A 281 -4.40 -12.30 0.64
N THR A 282 -4.37 -12.44 1.97
CA THR A 282 -3.15 -12.33 2.76
C THR A 282 -2.68 -13.70 3.20
N ALA A 283 -1.39 -13.96 3.12
CA ALA A 283 -0.81 -15.16 3.67
C ALA A 283 0.58 -14.86 4.26
N PRO A 284 0.85 -15.25 5.50
CA PRO A 284 2.15 -15.06 6.13
C PRO A 284 3.19 -16.10 5.68
N HIS A 285 2.87 -16.92 4.70
CA HIS A 285 3.68 -18.05 4.27
C HIS A 285 4.52 -17.79 3.03
N THR A 286 5.62 -18.54 2.91
CA THR A 286 6.41 -18.63 1.68
C THR A 286 5.70 -19.39 0.57
N ASN A 287 4.71 -20.22 0.90
CA ASN A 287 3.95 -20.99 -0.06
C ASN A 287 2.82 -20.15 -0.65
N VAL A 288 2.58 -20.36 -1.94
CA VAL A 288 1.44 -19.76 -2.66
C VAL A 288 0.13 -20.16 -1.95
N PRO A 289 -0.84 -19.25 -1.78
CA PRO A 289 -2.14 -19.59 -1.21
C PRO A 289 -2.80 -20.74 -1.98
N GLU A 290 -3.26 -21.74 -1.25
CA GLU A 290 -4.03 -22.82 -1.84
C GLU A 290 -5.42 -22.32 -2.27
N PHE A 291 -5.99 -23.00 -3.26
CA PHE A 291 -7.38 -22.76 -3.63
C PHE A 291 -8.30 -23.18 -2.48
N LYS A 292 -9.42 -22.49 -2.32
CA LYS A 292 -10.46 -22.94 -1.40
C LYS A 292 -10.98 -24.31 -1.89
N ALA A 293 -11.43 -25.15 -0.97
CA ALA A 293 -11.88 -26.51 -1.29
C ALA A 293 -13.06 -26.55 -2.29
N ASP A 294 -13.79 -25.46 -2.42
CA ASP A 294 -14.89 -25.27 -3.37
C ASP A 294 -14.47 -24.64 -4.71
N ASP A 295 -13.20 -24.26 -4.85
CA ASP A 295 -12.67 -23.77 -6.13
C ASP A 295 -12.29 -24.96 -7.02
N THR A 296 -12.94 -25.07 -8.17
CA THR A 296 -12.68 -26.14 -9.14
C THR A 296 -11.56 -25.82 -10.12
N LEU A 297 -11.13 -24.58 -10.18
CA LEU A 297 -10.16 -24.05 -11.13
C LEU A 297 -9.13 -23.15 -10.43
N PRO A 298 -7.96 -22.94 -11.05
CA PRO A 298 -6.96 -21.99 -10.57
C PRO A 298 -7.54 -20.60 -10.32
N ALA A 299 -6.88 -19.83 -9.48
CA ALA A 299 -7.24 -18.44 -9.24
C ALA A 299 -7.36 -17.68 -10.56
N PRO A 300 -8.39 -16.82 -10.76
CA PRO A 300 -8.54 -16.03 -11.97
C PRO A 300 -7.40 -15.00 -12.11
N THR A 301 -7.13 -14.58 -13.34
CA THR A 301 -6.17 -13.50 -13.63
C THR A 301 -6.52 -12.27 -12.81
N GLY A 302 -5.51 -11.63 -12.27
CA GLY A 302 -5.67 -10.46 -11.43
C GLY A 302 -5.82 -10.74 -9.94
N SER A 303 -6.05 -12.00 -9.53
CA SER A 303 -6.02 -12.34 -8.11
C SER A 303 -4.68 -11.94 -7.51
N ILE A 304 -4.70 -11.23 -6.38
CA ILE A 304 -3.50 -10.78 -5.69
C ILE A 304 -3.30 -11.56 -4.38
N TRP A 305 -2.06 -11.91 -4.15
CA TRP A 305 -1.61 -12.43 -2.88
C TRP A 305 -0.73 -11.40 -2.19
N ILE A 306 -1.10 -11.05 -0.99
CA ILE A 306 -0.31 -10.13 -0.17
C ILE A 306 0.45 -10.97 0.84
N LYS A 307 1.75 -11.07 0.60
CA LYS A 307 2.66 -11.78 1.48
C LYS A 307 2.93 -10.92 2.71
N THR A 308 2.69 -11.48 3.88
CA THR A 308 3.04 -10.84 5.14
C THR A 308 4.34 -11.40 5.71
N THR A 309 4.81 -10.86 6.82
CA THR A 309 6.05 -11.28 7.46
C THR A 309 5.94 -12.72 7.97
N THR A 310 6.98 -13.49 7.71
CA THR A 310 7.19 -14.85 8.26
C THR A 310 8.42 -14.85 9.16
N PRO A 311 8.64 -15.90 10.01
CA PRO A 311 9.82 -16.00 10.84
C PRO A 311 11.16 -15.95 10.07
N ASN A 312 11.16 -16.33 8.80
CA ASN A 312 12.35 -16.36 7.93
C ASN A 312 12.41 -15.20 6.93
N GLY A 313 11.76 -14.11 7.23
CA GLY A 313 11.65 -12.97 6.34
C GLY A 313 10.27 -12.89 5.68
N GLY A 314 9.93 -11.77 5.10
CA GLY A 314 8.62 -11.48 4.51
C GLY A 314 8.53 -10.04 4.07
N ALA A 315 7.32 -9.59 3.78
CA ALA A 315 7.08 -8.20 3.44
C ALA A 315 7.35 -7.30 4.67
N LYS A 316 7.95 -6.17 4.42
CA LYS A 316 8.22 -5.15 5.44
C LYS A 316 8.28 -3.77 4.81
N LEU A 317 7.92 -2.76 5.59
CA LEU A 317 8.16 -1.38 5.22
C LEU A 317 9.53 -0.93 5.73
N SER A 318 10.23 -0.15 4.93
CA SER A 318 11.49 0.48 5.34
C SER A 318 11.18 1.79 6.06
N VAL A 319 11.10 1.74 7.38
CA VAL A 319 10.86 2.90 8.24
C VAL A 319 12.16 3.27 8.93
N LYS A 320 12.47 4.56 8.97
CA LYS A 320 13.67 5.07 9.63
C LYS A 320 13.28 6.12 10.65
N GLN A 321 13.95 6.12 11.78
CA GLN A 321 13.76 7.06 12.87
C GLN A 321 14.95 7.98 12.99
N TYR A 322 14.71 9.27 13.08
CA TYR A 322 15.75 10.26 13.27
C TYR A 322 16.20 10.39 14.72
N ASN A 323 17.50 10.54 14.91
CA ASN A 323 18.10 10.84 16.20
C ASN A 323 18.88 12.17 16.09
N SER A 324 18.38 13.24 16.72
CA SER A 324 19.00 14.56 16.66
C SER A 324 20.35 14.65 17.36
N ALA A 325 20.64 13.76 18.31
CA ALA A 325 21.94 13.74 18.99
C ALA A 325 23.06 13.22 18.08
N THR A 326 22.73 12.28 17.19
CA THR A 326 23.67 11.72 16.21
C THR A 326 23.48 12.32 14.83
N GLN A 327 22.41 13.08 14.61
CA GLN A 327 21.98 13.62 13.30
C GLN A 327 21.80 12.55 12.23
N LEU A 328 21.27 11.38 12.63
CA LEU A 328 21.16 10.21 11.75
C LEU A 328 19.76 9.61 11.76
N TRP A 329 19.37 9.06 10.61
CA TRP A 329 18.23 8.18 10.48
C TRP A 329 18.64 6.72 10.74
N THR A 330 18.02 6.08 11.71
CA THR A 330 18.23 4.67 12.05
C THR A 330 17.04 3.85 11.58
N SER A 331 17.29 2.70 10.97
CA SER A 331 16.22 1.80 10.54
C SER A 331 15.47 1.24 11.76
N VAL A 332 14.15 1.23 11.67
CA VAL A 332 13.25 0.58 12.63
C VAL A 332 12.58 -0.59 11.92
N THR A 333 12.68 -1.76 12.50
CA THR A 333 12.03 -2.96 11.97
C THR A 333 10.52 -2.75 11.92
N THR A 334 9.94 -2.82 10.71
CA THR A 334 8.50 -2.57 10.48
C THR A 334 7.94 -3.71 9.63
N PRO A 335 7.80 -4.92 10.18
CA PRO A 335 7.23 -6.06 9.48
C PRO A 335 5.72 -5.86 9.24
N ILE A 336 5.19 -6.58 8.26
CA ILE A 336 3.76 -6.52 7.90
C ILE A 336 3.04 -7.73 8.50
N TYR A 337 1.96 -7.46 9.23
CA TYR A 337 1.05 -8.45 9.80
C TYR A 337 -0.40 -8.12 9.42
N THR A 338 -1.27 -9.10 9.55
CA THR A 338 -2.72 -8.93 9.30
C THR A 338 -3.48 -8.44 10.52
N THR A 339 -2.97 -8.71 11.71
CA THR A 339 -3.61 -8.35 12.99
C THR A 339 -2.61 -7.82 14.01
N ALA A 340 -3.08 -7.09 15.00
CA ALA A 340 -2.26 -6.62 16.12
C ALA A 340 -1.75 -7.81 16.96
N GLU A 341 -2.58 -8.83 17.16
CA GLU A 341 -2.22 -10.06 17.88
C GLU A 341 -1.11 -10.82 17.14
N GLY A 342 -1.21 -10.89 15.80
CA GLY A 342 -0.17 -11.47 14.95
C GLY A 342 1.15 -10.72 15.06
N SER A 343 1.12 -9.39 15.18
CA SER A 343 2.32 -8.58 15.40
C SER A 343 2.96 -8.84 16.77
N LEU A 344 2.17 -8.97 17.83
CA LEU A 344 2.68 -9.32 19.16
C LEU A 344 3.32 -10.71 19.18
N TYR A 345 2.67 -11.68 18.52
CA TYR A 345 3.21 -13.03 18.37
C TYR A 345 4.51 -13.05 17.57
N GLY A 346 4.59 -12.31 16.47
CA GLY A 346 5.77 -12.30 15.62
C GLY A 346 6.95 -11.51 16.18
N LEU A 347 6.67 -10.37 16.84
CA LEU A 347 7.70 -9.48 17.38
C LEU A 347 8.18 -9.89 18.78
N ASP A 348 7.32 -10.52 19.57
CA ASP A 348 7.64 -10.95 20.94
C ASP A 348 6.94 -12.27 21.30
N ALA A 349 7.22 -13.32 20.53
CA ALA A 349 6.60 -14.63 20.69
C ALA A 349 6.71 -15.20 22.11
N ALA A 350 7.83 -14.96 22.78
CA ALA A 350 8.11 -15.50 24.12
C ALA A 350 7.55 -14.59 25.24
N GLY A 351 7.43 -13.29 25.00
CA GLY A 351 7.01 -12.32 26.03
C GLY A 351 5.58 -11.83 25.88
N GLY A 352 4.92 -12.08 24.74
CA GLY A 352 3.53 -11.65 24.50
C GLY A 352 3.33 -10.13 24.50
N GLY A 353 4.39 -9.38 24.22
CA GLY A 353 4.41 -7.91 24.23
C GLY A 353 5.22 -7.30 25.37
N ALA A 354 5.65 -8.09 26.37
CA ALA A 354 6.37 -7.60 27.55
C ALA A 354 7.74 -7.00 27.21
N ASN A 355 8.41 -7.53 26.19
CA ASN A 355 9.75 -7.11 25.78
C ASN A 355 9.70 -5.98 24.72
N LEU A 356 8.53 -5.62 24.22
CA LEU A 356 8.39 -4.54 23.23
C LEU A 356 8.59 -3.18 23.90
N VAL A 357 9.46 -2.39 23.31
CA VAL A 357 9.77 -1.04 23.77
C VAL A 357 8.87 0.00 23.10
N ALA A 358 8.70 1.17 23.73
CA ALA A 358 8.07 2.31 23.10
C ALA A 358 8.85 2.68 21.81
N GLY A 359 8.13 2.97 20.73
CA GLY A 359 8.71 3.24 19.42
C GLY A 359 8.88 2.01 18.52
N ALA A 360 8.66 0.79 19.01
CA ALA A 360 8.58 -0.39 18.13
C ALA A 360 7.47 -0.21 17.09
N LEU A 361 7.68 -0.66 15.86
CA LEU A 361 6.77 -0.47 14.74
C LEU A 361 6.30 -1.79 14.14
N TYR A 362 5.10 -1.80 13.60
CA TYR A 362 4.65 -2.76 12.61
C TYR A 362 3.69 -2.11 11.62
N ALA A 363 3.54 -2.70 10.45
CA ALA A 363 2.52 -2.32 9.49
C ALA A 363 1.41 -3.38 9.50
N LYS A 364 0.15 -2.93 9.57
CA LYS A 364 -1.01 -3.80 9.43
C LYS A 364 -1.48 -3.71 7.99
N VAL A 365 -1.56 -4.84 7.30
CA VAL A 365 -2.27 -4.94 6.02
C VAL A 365 -3.69 -5.41 6.31
N ASN A 366 -4.64 -4.70 5.74
CA ASN A 366 -6.05 -5.03 5.80
C ASN A 366 -6.50 -5.50 4.42
N VAL A 367 -7.09 -6.69 4.37
CA VAL A 367 -7.78 -7.19 3.18
C VAL A 367 -9.09 -7.75 3.69
N GLU A 368 -10.17 -7.10 3.34
CA GLU A 368 -11.49 -7.51 3.77
C GLU A 368 -12.18 -8.25 2.63
N GLU A 369 -12.69 -9.44 2.91
CA GLU A 369 -13.39 -10.30 1.92
C GLU A 369 -14.90 -9.97 1.81
N LEU A 370 -15.31 -8.80 2.28
CA LEU A 370 -16.70 -8.34 2.28
C LEU A 370 -17.08 -7.66 0.95
N ALA A 371 -18.30 -7.17 0.84
CA ALA A 371 -18.85 -6.65 -0.42
C ALA A 371 -18.01 -5.59 -1.13
N ASN A 372 -17.17 -4.85 -0.39
CA ASN A 372 -16.18 -3.91 -0.91
C ASN A 372 -14.82 -4.12 -0.24
N PRO A 373 -14.11 -5.20 -0.53
CA PRO A 373 -12.80 -5.42 0.05
C PRO A 373 -11.81 -4.37 -0.46
N ILE A 374 -11.15 -3.70 0.45
CA ILE A 374 -10.06 -2.76 0.18
C ILE A 374 -8.75 -3.30 0.73
N VAL A 375 -7.66 -3.01 0.04
CA VAL A 375 -6.31 -3.33 0.51
C VAL A 375 -5.63 -2.06 0.96
N ASN A 376 -5.30 -1.99 2.24
CA ASN A 376 -4.55 -0.87 2.80
C ASN A 376 -3.51 -1.33 3.81
N TYR A 377 -2.53 -0.45 4.06
CA TYR A 377 -1.46 -0.69 5.04
C TYR A 377 -1.45 0.46 6.02
N LYS A 378 -1.60 0.17 7.32
CA LYS A 378 -1.48 1.16 8.38
C LYS A 378 -0.25 0.88 9.22
N ILE A 379 0.56 1.91 9.49
CA ILE A 379 1.72 1.80 10.35
C ILE A 379 1.29 2.12 11.79
N PHE A 380 1.70 1.27 12.71
CA PHE A 380 1.45 1.42 14.13
C PHE A 380 2.77 1.54 14.89
N THR A 381 2.76 2.36 15.92
CA THR A 381 3.89 2.51 16.85
C THR A 381 3.48 2.13 18.26
N ARG A 382 4.40 1.54 19.00
CA ARG A 382 4.23 1.21 20.41
C ARG A 382 4.26 2.49 21.26
N ALA A 383 3.17 2.79 21.96
CA ALA A 383 3.03 4.01 22.76
C ALA A 383 3.82 3.95 24.07
N ALA A 384 3.95 2.75 24.67
CA ALA A 384 4.58 2.55 25.97
C ALA A 384 5.23 1.16 26.06
N THR A 385 6.26 1.06 26.89
CA THR A 385 6.85 -0.21 27.31
C THR A 385 6.06 -0.78 28.48
N GLY A 386 5.90 -2.09 28.56
CA GLY A 386 5.26 -2.78 29.68
C GLY A 386 3.74 -2.92 29.52
N ALA A 387 3.02 -2.94 30.64
CA ALA A 387 1.59 -3.26 30.68
C ALA A 387 0.74 -2.32 29.83
N THR A 388 -0.27 -2.86 29.15
CA THR A 388 -1.34 -2.06 28.55
C THR A 388 -2.37 -1.75 29.62
N THR A 389 -2.65 -0.47 29.86
CA THR A 389 -3.55 -0.04 30.93
C THR A 389 -4.54 0.99 30.40
N VAL A 390 -5.81 0.79 30.72
CA VAL A 390 -6.88 1.75 30.45
C VAL A 390 -7.64 2.06 31.73
N THR A 391 -8.10 3.31 31.84
CA THR A 391 -8.79 3.79 33.04
C THR A 391 -10.11 4.43 32.64
N GLY A 392 -11.20 3.90 33.14
CA GLY A 392 -12.55 4.41 32.94
C GLY A 392 -12.84 5.74 33.67
N SER A 393 -14.07 6.18 33.63
CA SER A 393 -14.53 7.34 34.37
C SER A 393 -14.72 7.04 35.88
N ILE A 394 -14.96 8.08 36.67
CA ILE A 394 -15.33 7.92 38.09
C ILE A 394 -16.69 7.27 38.14
N ILE A 395 -16.82 6.18 38.88
CA ILE A 395 -18.09 5.51 39.09
C ILE A 395 -18.81 6.16 40.28
N THR A 396 -20.06 6.55 40.06
CA THR A 396 -20.95 7.14 41.07
C THR A 396 -22.33 6.47 41.04
N THR A 397 -23.19 6.89 40.10
CA THR A 397 -24.60 6.41 39.99
C THR A 397 -24.98 6.15 38.52
N GLN A 398 -24.01 5.83 37.67
CA GLN A 398 -24.23 5.64 36.24
C GLN A 398 -25.06 4.38 35.95
N PHE A 399 -24.95 3.37 36.78
CA PHE A 399 -25.65 2.11 36.59
C PHE A 399 -27.00 2.12 37.32
N THR A 400 -27.99 1.45 36.76
CA THR A 400 -29.30 1.30 37.41
C THR A 400 -29.26 0.16 38.42
N GLY A 401 -29.61 0.45 39.67
CA GLY A 401 -29.58 -0.55 40.72
C GLY A 401 -30.48 -1.75 40.41
N ALA A 402 -30.04 -2.94 40.79
CA ALA A 402 -30.65 -4.25 40.56
C ALA A 402 -30.73 -4.68 39.08
N GLU A 403 -30.18 -3.92 38.11
CA GLU A 403 -30.01 -4.37 36.75
C GLU A 403 -28.78 -5.26 36.59
N VAL A 404 -28.87 -6.22 35.64
CA VAL A 404 -27.78 -7.10 35.26
C VAL A 404 -27.16 -6.58 33.96
N TYR A 405 -25.86 -6.39 34.00
CA TYR A 405 -25.05 -5.91 32.90
C TYR A 405 -24.07 -6.97 32.43
N GLN A 406 -23.86 -7.06 31.15
CA GLN A 406 -22.96 -8.04 30.53
C GLN A 406 -22.13 -7.45 29.43
N PHE A 407 -20.83 -7.82 29.39
CA PHE A 407 -19.93 -7.56 28.30
C PHE A 407 -18.93 -8.72 28.13
N ASN A 408 -18.39 -8.88 26.96
CA ASN A 408 -17.33 -9.84 26.66
C ASN A 408 -15.95 -9.23 26.91
N LEU A 409 -15.03 -10.06 27.36
CA LEU A 409 -13.63 -9.72 27.55
C LEU A 409 -12.74 -10.76 26.88
N GLN A 410 -11.76 -10.31 26.11
CA GLN A 410 -10.76 -11.15 25.44
C GLN A 410 -9.37 -10.54 25.64
N GLU A 411 -8.34 -11.38 25.65
CA GLU A 411 -6.95 -10.96 25.81
C GLU A 411 -6.05 -11.63 24.79
N THR A 412 -4.92 -11.00 24.44
CA THR A 412 -3.81 -11.66 23.78
C THR A 412 -3.06 -12.56 24.75
N LYS A 413 -2.51 -13.67 24.26
CA LYS A 413 -1.76 -14.63 25.07
C LYS A 413 -0.38 -14.86 24.48
N VAL A 414 0.58 -15.14 25.34
CA VAL A 414 1.91 -15.59 24.92
C VAL A 414 1.78 -16.84 24.04
N GLY A 415 2.45 -16.84 22.90
CA GLY A 415 2.46 -17.98 21.97
C GLY A 415 1.18 -18.11 21.12
N SER A 416 0.28 -17.13 21.12
CA SER A 416 -0.92 -17.12 20.29
C SER A 416 -0.91 -15.91 19.34
N ASN A 417 -1.33 -16.14 18.11
CA ASN A 417 -1.53 -15.10 17.09
C ASN A 417 -2.98 -14.62 17.00
N SER A 418 -3.79 -14.95 17.96
CA SER A 418 -5.21 -14.59 18.05
C SER A 418 -5.60 -14.26 19.49
N LEU A 419 -6.71 -13.53 19.64
CA LEU A 419 -7.33 -13.27 20.93
C LEU A 419 -7.80 -14.57 21.58
N SER A 420 -7.89 -14.55 22.91
CA SER A 420 -8.53 -15.62 23.67
C SER A 420 -10.01 -15.75 23.30
N THR A 421 -10.60 -16.89 23.62
CA THR A 421 -12.06 -17.03 23.58
C THR A 421 -12.71 -15.95 24.45
N ALA A 422 -13.83 -15.39 23.99
CA ALA A 422 -14.56 -14.37 24.71
C ALA A 422 -15.05 -14.91 26.06
N SER A 423 -14.78 -14.15 27.13
CA SER A 423 -15.23 -14.43 28.49
C SER A 423 -16.31 -13.44 28.86
N GLY A 424 -17.55 -13.90 28.99
CA GLY A 424 -18.70 -13.05 29.42
C GLY A 424 -18.53 -12.60 30.86
N VAL A 425 -18.39 -11.30 31.08
CA VAL A 425 -18.41 -10.65 32.40
C VAL A 425 -19.83 -10.23 32.69
N GLU A 426 -20.35 -10.67 33.83
CA GLU A 426 -21.69 -10.32 34.31
C GLU A 426 -21.61 -9.74 35.72
N PHE A 427 -22.35 -8.69 35.95
CA PHE A 427 -22.51 -8.11 37.28
C PHE A 427 -23.93 -7.54 37.48
N THR A 428 -24.39 -7.53 38.73
CA THR A 428 -25.62 -6.85 39.10
C THR A 428 -25.25 -5.54 39.79
N ALA A 429 -25.70 -4.42 39.26
CA ALA A 429 -25.37 -3.11 39.77
C ALA A 429 -26.11 -2.80 41.08
N ALA A 430 -25.44 -2.11 42.00
CA ALA A 430 -26.05 -1.52 43.18
C ALA A 430 -26.70 -0.16 42.89
N GLY A 431 -26.25 0.52 41.84
CA GLY A 431 -26.68 1.87 41.46
C GLY A 431 -25.94 2.96 42.21
N ASP A 432 -24.78 2.67 42.75
CA ASP A 432 -23.96 3.60 43.51
C ASP A 432 -22.46 3.41 43.26
N ALA A 433 -21.63 4.12 44.01
CA ALA A 433 -20.18 4.10 43.85
C ALA A 433 -19.52 2.72 44.06
N SER A 434 -20.20 1.77 44.73
CA SER A 434 -19.68 0.41 44.94
C SER A 434 -19.68 -0.45 43.69
N ASP A 435 -20.34 0.01 42.61
CA ASP A 435 -20.35 -0.68 41.33
C ASP A 435 -18.94 -0.77 40.70
N ALA A 436 -18.04 0.16 41.03
CA ALA A 436 -16.64 0.07 40.59
C ALA A 436 -15.97 -1.22 41.10
N GLU A 437 -16.11 -1.52 42.39
CA GLU A 437 -15.55 -2.75 42.99
C GLU A 437 -16.26 -4.00 42.47
N THR A 438 -17.58 -3.91 42.28
CA THR A 438 -18.39 -5.02 41.74
C THR A 438 -17.93 -5.39 40.33
N ILE A 439 -17.73 -4.41 39.46
CA ILE A 439 -17.24 -4.63 38.07
C ILE A 439 -15.81 -5.18 38.07
N ALA A 440 -14.91 -4.58 38.87
CA ALA A 440 -13.53 -5.06 38.97
C ALA A 440 -13.46 -6.51 39.50
N ALA A 441 -14.28 -6.85 40.49
CA ALA A 441 -14.39 -8.21 41.01
C ALA A 441 -14.96 -9.19 39.97
N ALA A 442 -15.98 -8.78 39.20
CA ALA A 442 -16.55 -9.60 38.12
C ALA A 442 -15.54 -9.88 37.00
N ILE A 443 -14.74 -8.89 36.63
CA ILE A 443 -13.63 -9.06 35.64
C ILE A 443 -12.60 -10.07 36.19
N ASN A 444 -12.12 -9.87 37.43
CA ASN A 444 -11.11 -10.73 38.04
C ASN A 444 -11.60 -12.17 38.27
N ALA A 445 -12.91 -12.34 38.53
CA ALA A 445 -13.52 -13.66 38.69
C ALA A 445 -13.46 -14.52 37.40
N LYS A 446 -13.22 -13.91 36.22
CA LYS A 446 -13.04 -14.68 34.96
C LYS A 446 -11.70 -15.41 34.87
N GLY A 447 -10.77 -15.07 35.75
CA GLY A 447 -9.49 -15.77 35.84
C GLY A 447 -8.66 -15.63 34.55
N MET A 448 -8.71 -14.48 33.86
CA MET A 448 -7.89 -14.19 32.71
C MET A 448 -6.40 -14.30 33.08
N VAL A 449 -5.57 -14.78 32.17
CA VAL A 449 -4.16 -15.07 32.47
C VAL A 449 -3.37 -13.78 32.71
N ASN A 450 -3.60 -12.79 31.86
CA ASN A 450 -2.81 -11.55 31.85
C ASN A 450 -3.62 -10.31 32.22
N VAL A 451 -4.97 -10.38 32.20
CA VAL A 451 -5.83 -9.23 32.49
C VAL A 451 -6.19 -9.19 33.97
N VAL A 452 -6.07 -8.02 34.57
CA VAL A 452 -6.51 -7.71 35.92
C VAL A 452 -7.27 -6.39 35.93
N ALA A 453 -8.26 -6.27 36.80
CA ALA A 453 -8.99 -5.04 37.09
C ALA A 453 -8.78 -4.59 38.52
N LEU A 454 -8.62 -3.28 38.72
CA LEU A 454 -8.45 -2.63 39.99
C LEU A 454 -9.38 -1.41 40.05
N VAL A 455 -9.72 -0.98 41.27
CA VAL A 455 -10.33 0.32 41.52
C VAL A 455 -9.29 1.25 42.12
N ASN A 456 -9.06 2.42 41.48
CA ASN A 456 -8.10 3.37 42.00
C ASN A 456 -8.69 4.30 43.08
N ALA A 457 -7.87 5.17 43.69
CA ALA A 457 -8.27 6.08 44.75
C ALA A 457 -9.36 7.09 44.34
N GLN A 458 -9.59 7.30 43.04
CA GLN A 458 -10.64 8.17 42.49
C GLN A 458 -11.91 7.39 42.12
N ASN A 459 -12.03 6.15 42.57
CA ASN A 459 -13.15 5.25 42.25
C ASN A 459 -13.33 5.04 40.72
N ARG A 460 -12.22 4.88 40.00
CA ARG A 460 -12.18 4.55 38.56
C ARG A 460 -11.73 3.09 38.40
N ILE A 461 -12.35 2.40 37.47
CA ILE A 461 -11.94 1.06 37.10
C ILE A 461 -10.69 1.18 36.22
N VAL A 462 -9.64 0.46 36.60
CA VAL A 462 -8.40 0.36 35.85
C VAL A 462 -8.26 -1.08 35.39
N ILE A 463 -8.22 -1.31 34.06
CA ILE A 463 -8.03 -2.63 33.46
C ILE A 463 -6.64 -2.66 32.86
N SER A 464 -5.88 -3.70 33.15
CA SER A 464 -4.50 -3.83 32.70
C SER A 464 -4.20 -5.23 32.18
N HIS A 465 -3.55 -5.28 31.01
CA HIS A 465 -2.88 -6.48 30.51
C HIS A 465 -1.41 -6.44 30.95
N LYS A 466 -1.01 -7.34 31.84
CA LYS A 466 0.30 -7.32 32.53
C LYS A 466 1.51 -7.36 31.60
N LEU A 467 1.40 -8.05 30.46
CA LEU A 467 2.46 -8.22 29.49
C LEU A 467 2.42 -7.20 28.34
N GLY A 468 1.52 -6.21 28.44
CA GLY A 468 1.43 -5.20 27.39
C GLY A 468 0.73 -5.68 26.10
N GLY A 469 0.01 -6.79 26.15
CA GLY A 469 -0.86 -7.24 25.07
C GLY A 469 -2.15 -6.44 24.97
N ASP A 470 -3.01 -6.83 24.07
CA ASP A 470 -4.28 -6.16 23.80
C ASP A 470 -5.43 -6.78 24.60
N ILE A 471 -6.41 -5.95 24.90
CA ILE A 471 -7.65 -6.34 25.58
C ILE A 471 -8.81 -5.88 24.71
N ARG A 472 -9.64 -6.81 24.23
CA ARG A 472 -10.88 -6.48 23.51
C ARG A 472 -12.07 -6.60 24.48
N MET A 473 -12.94 -5.62 24.43
CA MET A 473 -14.16 -5.55 25.23
C MET A 473 -15.33 -5.26 24.30
N THR A 474 -16.45 -6.00 24.48
CA THR A 474 -17.64 -5.83 23.63
C THR A 474 -18.89 -5.90 24.50
N ASP A 475 -19.73 -4.88 24.42
CA ASP A 475 -21.01 -4.88 25.14
C ASP A 475 -21.92 -6.01 24.62
N ILE A 476 -22.61 -6.68 25.54
CA ILE A 476 -23.64 -7.70 25.24
C ILE A 476 -25.01 -7.13 25.49
N THR A 477 -25.15 -6.38 26.55
CA THR A 477 -26.44 -5.76 26.93
C THR A 477 -26.60 -4.40 26.25
N LEU A 478 -27.82 -4.10 25.79
CA LEU A 478 -28.16 -2.87 25.07
C LEU A 478 -27.96 -1.57 25.86
N ASN A 479 -27.76 -1.67 27.17
CA ASN A 479 -27.50 -0.53 28.05
C ASN A 479 -26.01 -0.16 28.17
N ASN A 480 -25.17 -0.70 27.31
CA ASN A 480 -23.77 -0.31 27.06
C ASN A 480 -22.95 -0.11 28.35
N PRO A 481 -22.70 -1.15 29.16
CA PRO A 481 -21.98 -1.05 30.42
C PRO A 481 -20.56 -0.49 30.29
N LEU A 482 -19.86 -0.75 29.20
CA LEU A 482 -18.51 -0.23 28.96
C LEU A 482 -18.51 1.29 28.81
N THR A 483 -19.46 1.83 28.04
CA THR A 483 -19.64 3.28 27.90
C THR A 483 -20.02 3.92 29.21
N GLN A 484 -20.94 3.30 30.00
CA GLN A 484 -21.33 3.80 31.34
C GLN A 484 -20.14 3.80 32.29
N ALA A 485 -19.27 2.79 32.24
CA ALA A 485 -18.03 2.76 33.00
C ALA A 485 -16.96 3.76 32.49
N GLY A 486 -17.26 4.46 31.43
CA GLY A 486 -16.37 5.50 30.85
C GLY A 486 -15.25 4.97 29.98
N PHE A 487 -15.37 3.76 29.49
CA PHE A 487 -14.46 3.23 28.44
C PHE A 487 -14.95 3.69 27.08
N VAL A 488 -14.59 4.92 26.72
CA VAL A 488 -15.00 5.56 25.46
C VAL A 488 -13.76 5.86 24.64
N PRO A 489 -13.61 5.28 23.43
CA PRO A 489 -12.52 5.62 22.51
C PRO A 489 -12.40 7.13 22.31
N ALA A 490 -11.22 7.61 22.02
CA ALA A 490 -10.82 9.03 21.93
C ALA A 490 -10.89 9.82 23.27
N SER A 491 -11.66 9.35 24.26
CA SER A 491 -11.71 9.97 25.60
C SER A 491 -10.78 9.31 26.61
N VAL A 492 -10.38 8.06 26.34
CA VAL A 492 -9.47 7.27 27.18
C VAL A 492 -8.22 6.96 26.38
N ALA A 493 -7.06 7.27 26.95
CA ALA A 493 -5.78 6.95 26.31
C ALA A 493 -5.62 5.43 26.14
N ASN A 494 -5.01 5.02 25.04
CA ASN A 494 -4.77 3.63 24.66
C ASN A 494 -6.06 2.79 24.43
N LEU A 495 -7.20 3.44 24.23
CA LEU A 495 -8.47 2.79 23.92
C LEU A 495 -8.93 3.22 22.51
N TYR A 496 -9.23 2.25 21.67
CA TYR A 496 -9.59 2.43 20.26
C TYR A 496 -10.88 1.68 19.94
N ASN A 497 -11.55 2.06 18.86
CA ASN A 497 -12.65 1.26 18.31
C ASN A 497 -12.13 -0.13 17.92
N GLY A 498 -12.98 -1.13 18.03
CA GLY A 498 -12.72 -2.47 17.53
C GLY A 498 -12.56 -2.47 16.01
N PRO A 499 -12.15 -3.60 15.43
CA PRO A 499 -12.09 -3.71 13.98
C PRO A 499 -13.50 -3.62 13.40
N ASP A 500 -13.65 -2.79 12.38
CA ASP A 500 -14.85 -2.72 11.54
C ASP A 500 -15.13 -4.11 10.96
N THR A 501 -16.22 -4.72 11.35
CA THR A 501 -16.57 -6.10 10.97
C THR A 501 -17.70 -6.17 9.95
N ASP A 502 -18.40 -5.08 9.71
CA ASP A 502 -19.48 -4.98 8.73
C ASP A 502 -19.20 -3.98 7.59
N ASN A 503 -18.02 -3.34 7.63
CA ASN A 503 -17.51 -2.42 6.60
C ASN A 503 -18.41 -1.22 6.31
N ASP A 504 -18.98 -0.65 7.33
CA ASP A 504 -19.77 0.57 7.18
C ASP A 504 -18.99 1.85 7.50
N ASP A 505 -17.66 1.72 7.78
CA ASP A 505 -16.75 2.80 8.22
C ASP A 505 -17.24 3.53 9.49
N SER A 506 -18.22 2.98 10.21
CA SER A 506 -18.72 3.52 11.46
C SER A 506 -18.39 2.60 12.63
N ALA A 507 -18.05 3.20 13.77
CA ALA A 507 -17.84 2.44 14.99
C ALA A 507 -19.18 2.10 15.63
N ASP A 508 -19.51 0.84 15.71
CA ASP A 508 -20.72 0.37 16.39
C ASP A 508 -20.42 -0.49 17.64
N THR A 509 -21.47 -0.82 18.37
CA THR A 509 -21.35 -1.58 19.63
C THR A 509 -20.96 -3.04 19.41
N SER A 510 -21.19 -3.60 18.20
CA SER A 510 -20.88 -4.99 17.86
C SER A 510 -19.38 -5.21 17.69
N GLU A 511 -18.66 -4.18 17.25
CA GLU A 511 -17.22 -4.21 17.07
C GLU A 511 -16.45 -4.13 18.37
N GLY A 512 -17.06 -3.53 19.38
CA GLY A 512 -16.48 -3.34 20.70
C GLY A 512 -15.35 -2.30 20.70
N ILE A 513 -14.51 -2.39 21.71
CA ILE A 513 -13.38 -1.50 21.93
C ILE A 513 -12.13 -2.30 22.25
N VAL A 514 -10.96 -1.77 21.88
CA VAL A 514 -9.66 -2.42 22.08
C VAL A 514 -8.75 -1.51 22.90
N ALA A 515 -8.31 -2.02 24.05
CA ALA A 515 -7.22 -1.41 24.80
C ALA A 515 -5.90 -1.95 24.26
N SER A 516 -5.04 -1.07 23.75
CA SER A 516 -3.78 -1.44 23.12
C SER A 516 -2.69 -0.41 23.43
N ASN A 517 -1.45 -0.88 23.51
CA ASN A 517 -0.29 0.00 23.46
C ASN A 517 0.13 0.32 22.01
N TRP A 518 -0.49 -0.30 21.01
CA TRP A 518 -0.32 0.09 19.63
C TRP A 518 -1.21 1.29 19.30
N LYS A 519 -0.63 2.32 18.71
CA LYS A 519 -1.37 3.49 18.20
C LYS A 519 -1.01 3.74 16.75
N PRO A 520 -1.94 4.24 15.94
CA PRO A 520 -1.62 4.65 14.57
C PRO A 520 -0.46 5.65 14.56
N LEU A 521 0.49 5.45 13.66
CA LEU A 521 1.56 6.40 13.42
C LEU A 521 1.04 7.49 12.50
N VAL A 522 1.15 8.74 12.93
CA VAL A 522 0.82 9.91 12.11
C VAL A 522 2.10 10.38 11.43
N TYR A 523 2.05 10.54 10.11
CA TYR A 523 3.14 11.06 9.31
C TYR A 523 2.62 11.97 8.20
N THR A 524 3.51 12.80 7.66
CA THR A 524 3.24 13.60 6.47
C THR A 524 4.21 13.21 5.36
N SER A 525 3.74 13.18 4.12
CA SER A 525 4.57 12.95 2.93
C SER A 525 4.83 14.27 2.21
N SER A 526 6.03 14.45 1.66
CA SER A 526 6.35 15.60 0.81
C SER A 526 7.43 15.26 -0.22
N GLY A 527 7.32 15.87 -1.42
CA GLY A 527 8.44 15.99 -2.34
C GLY A 527 9.00 17.42 -2.22
N THR A 528 10.27 17.60 -1.92
CA THR A 528 10.85 18.92 -1.74
C THR A 528 12.10 19.16 -2.56
N GLU A 529 12.23 20.41 -2.98
CA GLU A 529 13.35 21.07 -3.63
C GLU A 529 14.67 20.91 -2.81
N PRO A 530 15.85 20.73 -3.45
CA PRO A 530 17.12 20.72 -2.74
C PRO A 530 17.37 22.04 -2.03
N LEU A 531 17.53 21.99 -0.69
CA LEU A 531 17.67 23.19 0.16
C LEU A 531 19.13 23.62 0.39
N ASN A 532 20.12 22.92 -0.18
CA ASN A 532 21.52 23.24 0.03
C ASN A 532 21.98 24.37 -0.91
N LEU A 533 22.98 25.15 -0.43
CA LEU A 533 23.59 26.29 -1.11
C LEU A 533 23.97 25.97 -2.56
N SER A 534 22.99 26.11 -3.47
CA SER A 534 23.20 25.88 -4.88
C SER A 534 23.90 27.06 -5.54
N ALA A 535 24.82 26.80 -6.45
CA ALA A 535 25.46 27.85 -7.24
C ALA A 535 24.52 28.31 -8.36
N GLN A 536 24.63 29.58 -8.75
CA GLN A 536 23.87 30.08 -9.89
C GLN A 536 24.20 29.27 -11.15
N GLY A 537 23.18 28.83 -11.88
CA GLY A 537 23.33 28.00 -13.07
C GLY A 537 23.44 26.50 -12.81
N GLN A 538 23.40 26.06 -11.55
CA GLN A 538 23.31 24.66 -11.20
C GLN A 538 21.94 24.09 -11.61
N LEU A 539 21.92 22.89 -12.17
CA LEU A 539 20.71 22.24 -12.61
C LEU A 539 20.23 21.23 -11.57
N TRP A 540 18.93 21.13 -11.41
CA TRP A 540 18.25 20.11 -10.63
C TRP A 540 17.27 19.36 -11.51
N TYR A 541 17.37 18.05 -11.53
CA TYR A 541 16.45 17.17 -12.20
C TYR A 541 15.38 16.72 -11.20
N SER A 542 14.14 17.18 -11.38
CA SER A 542 13.02 16.79 -10.52
C SER A 542 12.51 15.40 -10.89
N SER A 543 12.47 14.47 -9.93
CA SER A 543 11.91 13.13 -10.09
C SER A 543 10.41 13.05 -9.81
N VAL A 544 9.73 14.16 -9.60
CA VAL A 544 8.28 14.22 -9.42
C VAL A 544 7.58 13.80 -10.71
N VAL A 545 6.73 12.80 -10.61
CA VAL A 545 6.21 11.91 -11.68
C VAL A 545 5.30 12.63 -12.64
N ASP A 546 5.24 13.70 -13.08
CA ASP A 546 4.42 14.17 -14.23
C ASP A 546 5.21 14.92 -15.29
N GLU A 547 6.40 15.36 -14.98
CA GLU A 547 7.25 16.01 -15.97
C GLU A 547 8.72 15.90 -15.55
N VAL A 548 9.53 15.51 -16.49
CA VAL A 548 10.97 15.59 -16.36
C VAL A 548 11.34 17.08 -16.46
N ASP A 549 11.19 17.83 -15.37
CA ASP A 549 11.56 19.22 -15.33
C ASP A 549 13.04 19.36 -14.96
N ILE A 550 13.79 20.01 -15.83
CA ILE A 550 15.11 20.50 -15.47
C ILE A 550 14.95 21.91 -14.94
N LEU A 551 15.40 22.11 -13.71
CA LEU A 551 15.36 23.40 -13.05
C LEU A 551 16.76 24.00 -13.00
N VAL A 552 16.88 25.29 -13.23
CA VAL A 552 18.13 26.06 -13.15
C VAL A 552 18.07 26.98 -11.94
N HIS A 553 19.11 26.96 -11.13
CA HIS A 553 19.22 27.88 -10.01
C HIS A 553 19.64 29.28 -10.49
N ASN A 554 18.83 30.31 -10.24
CA ASN A 554 19.10 31.69 -10.68
C ASN A 554 19.95 32.53 -9.70
N GLY A 555 20.42 31.90 -8.61
CA GLY A 555 21.13 32.56 -7.51
C GLY A 555 20.28 32.74 -6.26
N GLU A 556 18.94 32.65 -6.37
CA GLU A 556 17.99 32.81 -5.27
C GLU A 556 17.02 31.62 -5.15
N THR A 557 16.54 31.10 -6.27
CA THR A 557 15.57 29.99 -6.31
C THR A 557 15.75 29.13 -7.56
N TRP A 558 15.16 27.95 -7.55
CA TRP A 558 15.09 27.06 -8.70
C TRP A 558 13.97 27.50 -9.64
N VAL A 559 14.27 27.64 -10.94
CA VAL A 559 13.33 28.04 -11.99
C VAL A 559 13.30 26.96 -13.08
N GLY A 560 12.12 26.65 -13.58
CA GLY A 560 11.95 25.66 -14.63
C GLY A 560 12.64 26.08 -15.93
N LEU A 561 13.28 25.13 -16.60
CA LEU A 561 13.88 25.31 -17.93
C LEU A 561 12.91 24.93 -19.05
N ASN A 562 11.79 24.32 -18.69
CA ASN A 562 10.77 23.89 -19.63
C ASN A 562 9.83 25.06 -19.94
N TYR A 563 9.76 25.48 -21.19
CA TYR A 563 8.88 26.57 -21.65
C TYR A 563 7.75 26.02 -22.52
N ASP A 564 6.52 26.12 -22.05
CA ASP A 564 5.33 25.84 -22.85
C ASP A 564 4.50 27.12 -23.02
N PRO A 565 4.63 27.84 -24.14
CA PRO A 565 3.90 29.07 -24.38
C PRO A 565 2.40 28.87 -24.52
N SER A 566 1.93 27.64 -24.74
CA SER A 566 0.51 27.32 -24.89
C SER A 566 -0.19 27.07 -23.56
N ASN A 567 0.54 26.86 -22.47
CA ASN A 567 0.02 26.50 -21.16
C ASN A 567 0.21 27.63 -20.15
N ALA A 568 -0.78 28.53 -20.09
CA ALA A 568 -0.77 29.67 -19.17
C ALA A 568 -0.71 29.28 -17.68
N SER A 569 -1.03 28.04 -17.32
CA SER A 569 -0.93 27.54 -15.94
C SER A 569 0.50 27.29 -15.48
N ARG A 570 1.43 27.15 -16.42
CA ARG A 570 2.86 26.96 -16.18
C ARG A 570 3.67 28.24 -16.27
N SER A 571 3.01 29.33 -16.69
CA SER A 571 3.64 30.62 -16.92
C SER A 571 4.40 31.17 -15.70
N GLY A 572 4.10 30.71 -14.50
CA GLY A 572 4.78 31.13 -13.28
C GLY A 572 6.22 30.61 -13.15
N LEU A 573 6.52 29.44 -13.72
CA LEU A 573 7.85 28.85 -13.73
C LEU A 573 8.67 29.32 -14.95
N ASP A 574 8.00 29.53 -16.08
CA ASP A 574 8.62 29.85 -17.36
C ASP A 574 8.92 31.35 -17.53
N THR A 575 8.21 32.20 -16.80
CA THR A 575 8.35 33.66 -16.88
C THR A 575 9.38 34.24 -15.93
N LEU A 576 9.89 33.42 -14.99
CA LEU A 576 10.99 33.85 -14.15
C LEU A 576 12.22 34.03 -15.04
N ALA A 577 12.75 35.25 -15.05
CA ALA A 577 13.92 35.62 -15.84
C ALA A 577 15.09 34.72 -15.46
N SER A 578 15.15 33.55 -16.06
CA SER A 578 16.35 32.73 -16.08
C SER A 578 17.47 33.57 -16.67
N PRO A 579 18.70 33.51 -16.14
CA PRO A 579 19.85 34.08 -16.83
C PRO A 579 20.03 33.48 -18.25
N TYR A 580 19.29 32.42 -18.56
CA TYR A 580 19.20 31.72 -19.82
C TYR A 580 17.86 31.96 -20.53
N SER A 581 17.19 33.08 -20.26
CA SER A 581 15.93 33.46 -20.90
C SER A 581 16.08 33.56 -22.41
N GLY A 582 15.18 32.95 -23.13
CA GLY A 582 15.26 32.83 -24.59
C GLY A 582 15.82 31.51 -25.07
N THR A 583 16.04 30.58 -24.15
CA THR A 583 16.37 29.20 -24.45
C THR A 583 15.17 28.47 -25.08
N ASP A 584 15.29 27.25 -25.27
CA ASP A 584 14.39 26.30 -25.93
C ASP A 584 12.90 26.67 -25.86
N ALA A 585 12.30 26.87 -27.01
CA ALA A 585 10.90 27.27 -27.12
C ALA A 585 9.93 26.18 -26.59
N ASP A 586 10.35 24.91 -26.59
CA ASP A 586 9.53 23.76 -26.19
C ASP A 586 10.16 22.98 -25.01
N GLY A 587 11.16 23.54 -24.34
CA GLY A 587 11.89 22.91 -23.24
C GLY A 587 13.17 22.18 -23.67
N PRO A 588 13.74 21.31 -22.83
CA PRO A 588 14.96 20.60 -23.14
C PRO A 588 14.82 19.73 -24.39
N ILE A 589 15.86 19.73 -25.22
CA ILE A 589 15.89 18.92 -26.44
C ILE A 589 16.17 17.46 -26.03
N VAL A 590 15.31 16.55 -26.39
CA VAL A 590 15.49 15.11 -26.16
C VAL A 590 15.76 14.42 -27.47
N SER A 591 17.01 13.99 -27.70
CA SER A 591 17.37 13.31 -28.95
C SER A 591 18.59 12.39 -28.80
N ALA A 592 18.65 11.37 -29.65
CA ALA A 592 19.82 10.47 -29.74
C ALA A 592 20.99 11.09 -30.48
N THR A 593 20.78 12.15 -31.25
CA THR A 593 21.79 12.82 -32.04
C THR A 593 21.98 14.24 -31.54
N LYS A 594 23.22 14.73 -31.64
CA LYS A 594 23.59 16.11 -31.29
C LYS A 594 22.68 17.10 -32.01
N PRO A 595 21.92 17.95 -31.32
CA PRO A 595 21.02 18.91 -31.94
C PRO A 595 21.78 20.07 -32.59
N ASP A 596 21.30 20.50 -33.77
CA ASP A 596 21.76 21.70 -34.45
C ASP A 596 20.82 22.90 -34.26
N PHE A 597 19.61 22.65 -33.79
CA PHE A 597 18.55 23.62 -33.52
C PHE A 597 17.89 23.33 -32.17
N GLN A 598 17.10 24.28 -31.67
CA GLN A 598 16.22 24.06 -30.48
C GLN A 598 15.18 22.97 -30.79
N SER A 599 14.37 22.60 -29.79
CA SER A 599 13.41 21.49 -29.91
C SER A 599 12.35 21.69 -31.00
N ASP A 600 12.08 22.92 -31.42
CA ASP A 600 11.22 23.24 -32.58
C ASP A 600 11.86 22.88 -33.96
N GLY A 601 13.12 22.45 -33.98
CA GLY A 601 13.85 22.02 -35.16
C GLY A 601 14.24 23.14 -36.14
N THR A 602 14.01 24.40 -35.81
CA THR A 602 14.23 25.57 -36.67
C THR A 602 14.92 26.74 -35.99
N THR A 603 14.70 26.92 -34.69
CA THR A 603 15.30 28.03 -33.93
C THR A 603 16.77 27.73 -33.64
N ALA A 604 17.64 28.72 -33.83
CA ALA A 604 19.06 28.58 -33.58
C ALA A 604 19.35 28.39 -32.11
N LEU A 605 20.32 27.55 -31.78
CA LEU A 605 20.76 27.30 -30.43
C LEU A 605 21.28 28.59 -29.77
N VAL A 606 20.94 28.78 -28.52
CA VAL A 606 21.41 29.89 -27.67
C VAL A 606 22.21 29.36 -26.48
N ASN A 607 22.99 30.24 -25.86
CA ASN A 607 23.77 29.85 -24.71
C ASN A 607 22.88 29.39 -23.54
N GLY A 608 23.12 28.20 -23.07
CA GLY A 608 22.35 27.63 -21.95
C GLY A 608 21.26 26.63 -22.36
N ASP A 609 20.99 26.46 -23.67
CA ASP A 609 20.09 25.40 -24.13
C ASP A 609 20.52 24.05 -23.58
N ILE A 610 19.55 23.20 -23.24
CA ILE A 610 19.80 21.89 -22.64
C ILE A 610 19.42 20.78 -23.63
N TRP A 611 20.31 19.81 -23.74
CA TRP A 611 20.08 18.58 -24.50
C TRP A 611 20.22 17.36 -23.59
N ILE A 612 19.19 16.52 -23.59
CA ILE A 612 19.19 15.21 -22.94
C ILE A 612 19.45 14.16 -24.03
N SER A 613 20.64 13.55 -23.99
CA SER A 613 21.00 12.52 -24.96
C SER A 613 20.38 11.18 -24.59
N THR A 614 19.70 10.57 -25.55
CA THR A 614 19.16 9.21 -25.46
C THR A 614 19.99 8.18 -26.24
N ALA A 615 21.19 8.57 -26.72
CA ALA A 615 22.06 7.70 -27.54
C ALA A 615 22.64 6.53 -26.74
N ASP A 616 22.86 6.71 -25.45
CA ASP A 616 23.47 5.71 -24.57
C ASP A 616 22.57 5.45 -23.38
N VAL A 617 21.92 4.29 -23.40
CA VAL A 617 20.97 3.89 -22.35
C VAL A 617 21.67 3.59 -21.01
N GLU A 618 22.94 3.16 -21.05
CA GLU A 618 23.72 2.84 -19.85
C GLU A 618 24.16 4.09 -19.08
N ASN A 619 24.32 5.22 -19.80
CA ASN A 619 24.71 6.51 -19.22
C ASN A 619 23.57 7.54 -19.23
N TYR A 620 22.33 7.08 -19.42
CA TYR A 620 21.16 7.95 -19.41
C TYR A 620 20.79 8.40 -17.98
N PRO A 621 20.39 9.68 -17.78
CA PRO A 621 20.47 10.75 -18.76
C PRO A 621 21.88 11.35 -18.84
N ALA A 622 22.40 11.47 -20.07
CA ALA A 622 23.55 12.32 -20.34
C ALA A 622 23.02 13.71 -20.72
N ILE A 623 23.27 14.70 -19.87
CA ILE A 623 22.73 16.05 -20.03
C ILE A 623 23.85 16.98 -20.48
N TYR A 624 23.59 17.73 -21.54
CA TYR A 624 24.52 18.68 -22.12
C TYR A 624 23.92 20.08 -22.08
N ARG A 625 24.78 21.07 -21.93
CA ARG A 625 24.44 22.48 -22.05
C ARG A 625 25.17 23.11 -23.24
N TYR A 626 24.48 23.87 -24.06
CA TYR A 626 25.07 24.56 -25.18
C TYR A 626 25.89 25.75 -24.74
N ASN A 627 27.12 25.79 -25.18
CA ASN A 627 28.02 26.94 -25.00
C ASN A 627 28.16 27.71 -26.32
N PHE A 628 27.55 28.88 -26.39
CA PHE A 628 27.52 29.68 -27.59
C PHE A 628 28.92 30.17 -28.02
N THR A 629 29.82 30.40 -27.06
CA THR A 629 31.20 30.85 -27.36
C THR A 629 32.01 29.75 -28.02
N LEU A 630 31.82 28.51 -27.62
CA LEU A 630 32.47 27.34 -28.17
C LEU A 630 31.70 26.78 -29.35
N GLN A 631 30.45 27.18 -29.54
CA GLN A 631 29.50 26.61 -30.52
C GLN A 631 29.39 25.09 -30.39
N ASP A 632 29.38 24.62 -29.14
CA ASP A 632 29.37 23.18 -28.85
C ASP A 632 28.60 22.87 -27.57
N TRP A 633 28.20 21.60 -27.43
CA TRP A 633 27.53 21.04 -26.28
C TRP A 633 28.54 20.55 -25.25
N LEU A 634 28.44 21.04 -24.04
CA LEU A 634 29.26 20.61 -22.91
C LEU A 634 28.48 19.63 -22.05
N LEU A 635 29.04 18.44 -21.85
CA LEU A 635 28.48 17.46 -20.91
C LEU A 635 28.52 18.03 -19.48
N LEU A 636 27.39 17.99 -18.79
CA LEU A 636 27.30 18.43 -17.40
C LEU A 636 27.84 17.34 -16.47
N ASP A 637 28.61 17.76 -15.49
CA ASP A 637 29.28 16.85 -14.54
C ASP A 637 28.34 16.47 -13.40
N LYS A 638 28.00 15.20 -13.27
CA LYS A 638 27.16 14.65 -12.21
C LYS A 638 27.86 14.69 -10.84
N ALA A 639 29.17 14.83 -10.81
CA ALA A 639 29.94 14.93 -9.57
C ALA A 639 30.12 16.38 -9.07
N ASP A 640 29.87 17.38 -9.93
CA ASP A 640 29.97 18.79 -9.58
C ASP A 640 28.66 19.27 -8.96
N GLN A 641 28.69 19.54 -7.67
CA GLN A 641 27.53 20.06 -6.92
C GLN A 641 27.67 21.56 -6.61
N THR A 642 28.70 22.23 -7.13
CA THR A 642 29.08 23.58 -6.71
C THR A 642 29.14 24.60 -7.82
N THR A 643 29.20 24.20 -9.08
CA THR A 643 29.32 25.12 -10.21
C THR A 643 28.16 24.96 -11.22
N GLU A 644 28.05 25.93 -12.11
CA GLU A 644 27.06 25.90 -13.21
C GLU A 644 27.25 24.74 -14.22
N ASN A 645 28.35 24.01 -14.13
CA ASN A 645 28.62 22.85 -14.99
C ASN A 645 28.17 21.53 -14.33
N GLY A 646 27.57 21.62 -13.16
CA GLY A 646 27.09 20.48 -12.42
C GLY A 646 25.60 20.19 -12.63
N VAL A 647 25.19 18.95 -12.37
CA VAL A 647 23.79 18.50 -12.32
C VAL A 647 23.53 17.87 -10.98
N LEU A 648 22.50 18.35 -10.29
CA LEU A 648 21.94 17.67 -9.11
C LEU A 648 20.75 16.84 -9.54
N PHE A 649 20.75 15.58 -9.15
CA PHE A 649 19.59 14.71 -9.29
C PHE A 649 18.87 14.63 -7.95
N ALA A 650 17.58 14.92 -7.94
CA ALA A 650 16.71 14.67 -6.80
C ALA A 650 16.19 13.24 -6.93
N ASP A 651 16.80 12.32 -6.18
CA ASP A 651 16.38 10.91 -6.12
C ASP A 651 15.13 10.72 -5.26
#